data_451b117d0d3b44417c80bf9aa5acf575
#
_entry.id   451b117d0d3b44417c80bf9aa5acf575
#
_cell.length_a   1.000
_cell.length_b   1.000
_cell.length_c   1.000
_cell.angle_alpha   90.00
_cell.angle_beta   90.00
_cell.angle_gamma   90.00
#
_symmetry.space_group_name_H-M   'P 1'
#
loop_
_entity.id
_entity.type
_entity.pdbx_description
1 polymer ?
#
loop_
_entity_poly.entity_id
_entity_poly.type
_entity_poly.pdbx_seq_one_letter_code
_entity_poly.pdbx_strand_id
1 'polypeptide(L)'
;MSDEKTRWSFGDFFLKLSDEQNGTHEYEEYLRNCKENPLTEEEQQEWTESARAAIAELEQLKAEPELTRQAAEAEEISGLKTPEPAELQEGHCTGQEAEEAPEVEVVPAEAIVPLEQIGEDAPAEKERWAYASELIGDAFQYWENGRVLLDMGTGRGKSEFVIRKMAGWAVDRFLEGNYDNRILMLCPLTLLHEDLEKRCRAEYLMVFDDASEEGWDLYKEVLTVITYQKLEQLCKGNVSDQRILQKLLDRHRIIIADECHYWSEFSAFNINTHYSFDALLQAEKDHTVIYMSATGRDTWKLLEEKGGPTQSERIYRLPQYYEYVKAAYFYARYNLVTILKRLPAGEKAIVFVELGDDLAEMEKIFGDTAAYYCSPFNERYRKKYSDFSVCIKDGQQLKDILFTTKAMGVGIGLKDRGVKHIFIDQWNPLEIAQSLGRKRSLDADDTCTVYFRDYSLDWYWGTNSGLKKFHGMLLNKYLPAQAYMAGKEEFDKYLHSDNPEVIQKKIDKSKILEHNVVTGYHINPLGVQQVEHDIEMLYDIMSSTNYPESFMKYAMFNLHQPINAYRFKDLEDWLYARLNQPMDSEEMTEKIMSFGYIEKYQGRDPGQIGLNRFLLGYGVKIVSDRENKRNENRDKTFWILIKQ
;
A
#
# COMPACT_ATOMS: atom_id res chain seq x y z
N MET A 1 33.61 33.16 32.57
CA MET A 1 32.30 32.55 32.45
C MET A 1 31.61 33.33 31.36
N SER A 2 31.69 32.88 30.15
CA SER A 2 31.10 33.50 28.96
C SER A 2 29.84 32.70 28.63
N ASP A 3 28.69 33.39 28.69
CA ASP A 3 27.41 32.90 28.22
C ASP A 3 27.53 32.52 26.72
N GLU A 4 27.65 31.26 26.40
CA GLU A 4 27.35 30.74 25.09
C GLU A 4 25.82 30.73 24.88
N LYS A 5 25.33 31.79 24.27
CA LYS A 5 23.93 31.90 23.86
C LYS A 5 23.69 30.92 22.71
N THR A 6 22.81 29.98 22.95
CA THR A 6 22.34 28.95 21.99
C THR A 6 21.82 29.66 20.74
N ARG A 7 22.50 29.48 19.60
CA ARG A 7 22.07 29.96 18.28
C ARG A 7 21.11 28.90 17.73
N TRP A 8 19.87 29.21 17.55
CA TRP A 8 18.90 28.37 16.86
C TRP A 8 19.37 28.16 15.42
N SER A 9 19.40 26.90 14.95
CA SER A 9 19.66 26.63 13.55
C SER A 9 18.42 26.91 12.71
N PHE A 10 18.61 27.29 11.47
CA PHE A 10 17.52 27.53 10.51
C PHE A 10 16.62 26.27 10.35
N GLY A 11 17.19 25.06 10.50
CA GLY A 11 16.46 23.80 10.48
C GLY A 11 15.47 23.65 11.65
N ASP A 12 15.85 24.10 12.86
CA ASP A 12 14.99 24.00 14.04
C ASP A 12 13.75 24.89 13.93
N PHE A 13 13.90 26.03 13.27
CA PHE A 13 12.79 26.94 13.00
C PHE A 13 11.76 26.35 12.02
N PHE A 14 12.22 25.73 10.92
CA PHE A 14 11.32 25.12 9.93
C PHE A 14 10.66 23.82 10.40
N LEU A 15 11.33 23.03 11.22
CA LEU A 15 10.72 21.86 11.85
C LEU A 15 9.56 22.25 12.79
N LYS A 16 9.66 23.42 13.44
CA LYS A 16 8.61 23.95 14.32
C LYS A 16 7.48 24.69 13.59
N LEU A 17 7.73 25.29 12.42
CA LEU A 17 6.69 25.90 11.57
C LEU A 17 5.71 24.90 10.98
N SER A 18 6.04 23.61 10.98
CA SER A 18 5.11 22.54 10.54
C SER A 18 4.04 22.22 11.59
N ASP A 19 4.11 22.78 12.78
CA ASP A 19 3.13 22.60 13.86
C ASP A 19 2.03 23.66 13.73
N GLU A 20 0.88 23.30 13.18
CA GLU A 20 -0.23 24.21 12.76
C GLU A 20 -0.81 25.12 13.86
N GLN A 21 -0.47 24.92 15.13
CA GLN A 21 -1.06 25.68 16.23
C GLN A 21 -0.20 26.81 16.78
N ASN A 22 1.11 26.88 16.47
CA ASN A 22 2.05 27.82 17.13
C ASN A 22 2.82 28.77 16.19
N GLY A 23 2.65 28.69 14.88
CA GLY A 23 3.52 29.35 13.89
C GLY A 23 3.70 30.87 14.01
N THR A 24 2.74 31.59 14.58
CA THR A 24 2.85 33.05 14.77
C THR A 24 3.62 33.45 16.01
N HIS A 25 3.51 32.70 17.09
CA HIS A 25 4.19 33.00 18.35
C HIS A 25 5.70 32.71 18.27
N GLU A 26 6.09 31.64 17.63
CA GLU A 26 7.50 31.23 17.41
C GLU A 26 8.22 32.16 16.43
N TYR A 27 7.51 32.67 15.42
CA TYR A 27 8.04 33.70 14.52
C TYR A 27 8.39 35.04 15.29
N GLU A 28 7.55 35.47 16.21
CA GLU A 28 7.82 36.63 17.01
C GLU A 28 8.99 36.41 18.00
N GLU A 29 9.14 35.20 18.52
CA GLU A 29 10.25 34.84 19.39
C GLU A 29 11.57 34.75 18.60
N TYR A 30 11.53 34.22 17.39
CA TYR A 30 12.67 34.22 16.46
C TYR A 30 13.09 35.67 16.11
N LEU A 31 12.15 36.55 15.75
CA LEU A 31 12.46 37.96 15.47
C LEU A 31 13.04 38.66 16.67
N ARG A 32 12.67 38.25 17.90
CA ARG A 32 13.24 38.78 19.14
C ARG A 32 14.69 38.34 19.33
N ASN A 33 14.98 37.06 19.03
CA ASN A 33 16.34 36.50 19.07
C ASN A 33 17.25 37.12 17.99
N CYS A 34 16.74 37.42 16.81
CA CYS A 34 17.46 38.11 15.75
C CYS A 34 17.80 39.57 16.12
N LYS A 35 16.97 40.22 16.95
CA LYS A 35 17.28 41.55 17.48
C LYS A 35 18.38 41.54 18.53
N GLU A 36 18.52 40.45 19.27
CA GLU A 36 19.58 40.29 20.29
C GLU A 36 20.91 39.84 19.71
N ASN A 37 20.90 39.17 18.55
CA ASN A 37 22.07 38.76 17.80
C ASN A 37 21.91 39.17 16.31
N PRO A 38 22.25 40.41 15.96
CA PRO A 38 21.97 40.93 14.64
C PRO A 38 22.70 40.15 13.54
N LEU A 39 21.92 39.63 12.60
CA LEU A 39 22.38 39.13 11.29
C LEU A 39 22.87 40.35 10.47
N THR A 40 23.73 40.14 9.53
CA THR A 40 24.10 41.17 8.54
C THR A 40 22.85 41.66 7.80
N GLU A 41 22.85 42.88 7.28
CA GLU A 41 21.70 43.44 6.57
C GLU A 41 21.25 42.58 5.39
N GLU A 42 22.19 41.92 4.66
CA GLU A 42 21.93 41.01 3.58
C GLU A 42 21.22 39.70 4.06
N GLU A 43 21.70 39.11 5.14
CA GLU A 43 21.08 37.93 5.76
C GLU A 43 19.70 38.23 6.33
N GLN A 44 19.45 39.41 6.85
CA GLN A 44 18.14 39.85 7.35
C GLN A 44 17.13 40.03 6.22
N GLN A 45 17.55 40.57 5.10
CA GLN A 45 16.71 40.82 3.94
C GLN A 45 16.31 39.52 3.25
N GLU A 46 17.27 38.63 2.98
CA GLU A 46 17.04 37.31 2.39
C GLU A 46 16.13 36.46 3.26
N TRP A 47 16.30 36.55 4.57
CA TRP A 47 15.50 35.78 5.52
C TRP A 47 14.06 36.31 5.63
N THR A 48 13.90 37.63 5.66
CA THR A 48 12.58 38.28 5.75
C THR A 48 11.75 38.01 4.50
N GLU A 49 12.36 37.97 3.32
CA GLU A 49 11.69 37.64 2.06
C GLU A 49 11.28 36.16 2.00
N SER A 50 12.15 35.25 2.41
CA SER A 50 11.85 33.81 2.48
C SER A 50 10.75 33.48 3.51
N ALA A 51 10.77 34.12 4.65
CA ALA A 51 9.74 33.95 5.68
C ALA A 51 8.38 34.50 5.23
N ARG A 52 8.35 35.65 4.56
CA ARG A 52 7.13 36.21 3.98
C ARG A 52 6.55 35.32 2.88
N ALA A 53 7.39 34.77 2.02
CA ALA A 53 6.96 33.83 0.99
C ALA A 53 6.34 32.56 1.59
N ALA A 54 6.98 31.98 2.60
CA ALA A 54 6.47 30.79 3.31
C ALA A 54 5.14 31.05 4.04
N ILE A 55 5.00 32.23 4.67
CA ILE A 55 3.73 32.63 5.32
C ILE A 55 2.63 32.85 4.28
N ALA A 56 2.92 33.47 3.14
CA ALA A 56 1.96 33.66 2.06
C ALA A 56 1.50 32.32 1.46
N GLU A 57 2.40 31.34 1.35
CA GLU A 57 2.09 30.00 0.88
C GLU A 57 1.23 29.23 1.89
N LEU A 58 1.51 29.36 3.18
CA LEU A 58 0.69 28.81 4.28
C LEU A 58 -0.70 29.46 4.33
N GLU A 59 -0.81 30.74 4.07
CA GLU A 59 -2.10 31.46 3.98
C GLU A 59 -2.89 31.03 2.74
N GLN A 60 -2.23 30.77 1.60
CA GLN A 60 -2.86 30.18 0.41
C GLN A 60 -3.35 28.75 0.68
N LEU A 61 -2.53 27.91 1.33
CA LEU A 61 -2.94 26.56 1.72
C LEU A 61 -4.10 26.54 2.73
N LYS A 62 -4.23 27.56 3.56
CA LYS A 62 -5.38 27.74 4.47
C LYS A 62 -6.62 28.27 3.75
N ALA A 63 -6.47 29.00 2.66
CA ALA A 63 -7.57 29.50 1.83
C ALA A 63 -8.13 28.45 0.84
N GLU A 64 -7.33 27.48 0.40
CA GLU A 64 -7.79 26.37 -0.47
C GLU A 64 -8.96 25.55 0.10
N PRO A 65 -9.06 25.21 1.40
CA PRO A 65 -10.21 24.52 1.95
C PRO A 65 -11.52 25.29 1.83
N GLU A 66 -11.47 26.60 1.81
CA GLU A 66 -12.65 27.46 1.69
C GLU A 66 -13.15 27.57 0.24
N LEU A 67 -12.24 27.60 -0.72
CA LEU A 67 -12.55 27.52 -2.16
C LEU A 67 -13.08 26.13 -2.55
N THR A 68 -12.51 25.06 -2.01
CA THR A 68 -12.96 23.68 -2.23
C THR A 68 -14.33 23.44 -1.60
N ARG A 69 -14.62 24.10 -0.48
CA ARG A 69 -15.93 24.06 0.18
C ARG A 69 -17.01 24.77 -0.63
N GLN A 70 -16.70 25.91 -1.23
CA GLN A 70 -17.61 26.64 -2.11
C GLN A 70 -17.87 25.89 -3.42
N ALA A 71 -16.88 25.16 -3.95
CA ALA A 71 -17.05 24.28 -5.11
C ALA A 71 -17.92 23.06 -4.81
N ALA A 72 -17.76 22.46 -3.63
CA ALA A 72 -18.56 21.33 -3.18
C ALA A 72 -20.04 21.72 -2.90
N GLU A 73 -20.26 22.89 -2.32
CA GLU A 73 -21.60 23.45 -2.13
C GLU A 73 -22.30 23.82 -3.45
N ALA A 74 -21.55 24.18 -4.50
CA ALA A 74 -22.07 24.42 -5.84
C ALA A 74 -22.45 23.13 -6.59
N GLU A 75 -21.75 22.00 -6.34
CA GLU A 75 -22.10 20.69 -6.89
C GLU A 75 -23.35 20.07 -6.21
N GLU A 76 -23.58 20.34 -4.94
CA GLU A 76 -24.78 19.85 -4.23
C GLU A 76 -26.08 20.54 -4.70
N ILE A 77 -25.98 21.76 -5.27
CA ILE A 77 -27.13 22.54 -5.79
C ILE A 77 -27.49 22.14 -7.23
N SER A 78 -26.58 21.53 -7.99
CA SER A 78 -26.84 21.07 -9.36
C SER A 78 -27.25 19.59 -9.37
N GLY A 79 -28.49 19.31 -8.99
CA GLY A 79 -29.12 17.99 -9.06
C GLY A 79 -29.19 17.45 -10.49
N LEU A 80 -28.15 16.78 -10.96
CA LEU A 80 -28.15 16.10 -12.25
C LEU A 80 -28.56 14.64 -12.06
N LYS A 81 -29.75 14.34 -12.55
CA LYS A 81 -30.28 12.98 -12.75
C LYS A 81 -29.36 12.22 -13.71
N THR A 82 -28.98 11.01 -13.32
CA THR A 82 -28.33 10.02 -14.18
C THR A 82 -29.24 9.65 -15.36
N PRO A 83 -28.77 9.66 -16.61
CA PRO A 83 -29.52 9.12 -17.73
C PRO A 83 -29.53 7.58 -17.69
N GLU A 84 -30.70 7.00 -17.98
CA GLU A 84 -30.88 5.58 -18.21
C GLU A 84 -30.08 5.09 -19.43
N PRO A 85 -29.59 3.83 -19.43
CA PRO A 85 -28.83 3.30 -20.54
C PRO A 85 -29.77 3.02 -21.75
N ALA A 86 -29.43 3.60 -22.90
CA ALA A 86 -30.07 3.34 -24.17
C ALA A 86 -29.77 1.89 -24.64
N GLU A 87 -30.82 1.22 -25.11
CA GLU A 87 -30.77 -0.11 -25.76
C GLU A 87 -29.94 -0.03 -27.04
N LEU A 88 -28.88 -0.84 -27.14
CA LEU A 88 -28.13 -1.07 -28.37
C LEU A 88 -28.79 -2.18 -29.18
N GLN A 89 -29.33 -1.82 -30.31
CA GLN A 89 -29.83 -2.74 -31.33
C GLN A 89 -28.69 -3.57 -31.95
N GLU A 90 -28.95 -4.86 -32.12
CA GLU A 90 -28.07 -5.79 -32.84
C GLU A 90 -27.94 -5.40 -34.32
N GLY A 91 -26.76 -4.97 -34.73
CA GLY A 91 -26.39 -4.78 -36.12
C GLY A 91 -25.53 -5.94 -36.64
N HIS A 92 -26.07 -6.72 -37.55
CA HIS A 92 -25.34 -7.71 -38.36
C HIS A 92 -24.19 -7.05 -39.11
N CYS A 93 -22.95 -7.46 -38.87
CA CYS A 93 -21.81 -7.19 -39.76
C CYS A 93 -21.31 -8.48 -40.42
N THR A 94 -21.46 -8.50 -41.70
CA THR A 94 -20.86 -9.47 -42.63
C THR A 94 -19.35 -9.29 -42.71
N GLY A 95 -18.62 -10.42 -42.85
CA GLY A 95 -17.17 -10.46 -42.81
C GLY A 95 -16.46 -9.68 -43.92
N GLN A 96 -15.33 -9.15 -43.54
CA GLN A 96 -14.21 -8.81 -44.41
C GLN A 96 -12.92 -9.33 -43.78
N GLU A 97 -12.09 -9.88 -44.66
CA GLU A 97 -10.83 -10.56 -44.37
C GLU A 97 -9.83 -9.63 -43.63
N ALA A 98 -9.17 -10.20 -42.63
CA ALA A 98 -8.12 -9.50 -41.88
C ALA A 98 -6.80 -9.59 -42.66
N GLU A 99 -6.24 -8.43 -42.99
CA GLU A 99 -4.83 -8.29 -43.38
C GLU A 99 -3.91 -8.60 -42.20
N GLU A 100 -2.89 -9.41 -42.44
CA GLU A 100 -1.88 -9.79 -41.46
C GLU A 100 -1.08 -8.58 -40.98
N ALA A 101 -1.04 -8.38 -39.69
CA ALA A 101 -0.15 -7.42 -39.03
C ALA A 101 1.29 -7.97 -39.01
N PRO A 102 2.33 -7.12 -39.08
CA PRO A 102 3.72 -7.55 -39.10
C PRO A 102 4.13 -8.18 -37.77
N GLU A 103 4.83 -9.31 -37.85
CA GLU A 103 5.44 -10.00 -36.72
C GLU A 103 6.44 -9.08 -36.01
N VAL A 104 6.17 -8.80 -34.75
CA VAL A 104 7.12 -8.19 -33.83
C VAL A 104 7.98 -9.33 -33.25
N GLU A 105 9.28 -9.29 -33.55
CA GLU A 105 10.26 -10.21 -32.95
C GLU A 105 10.21 -10.07 -31.41
N VAL A 106 9.67 -11.08 -30.77
CA VAL A 106 9.67 -11.22 -29.31
C VAL A 106 11.07 -11.70 -28.92
N VAL A 107 11.86 -10.80 -28.34
CA VAL A 107 13.10 -11.18 -27.66
C VAL A 107 12.74 -12.09 -26.50
N PRO A 108 13.32 -13.33 -26.39
CA PRO A 108 12.98 -14.24 -25.31
C PRO A 108 13.39 -13.61 -23.96
N ALA A 109 12.46 -13.56 -23.03
CA ALA A 109 12.75 -13.23 -21.64
C ALA A 109 13.70 -14.31 -21.08
N GLU A 110 14.99 -13.95 -20.96
CA GLU A 110 15.96 -14.80 -20.30
C GLU A 110 15.57 -15.00 -18.84
N ALA A 111 15.31 -16.24 -18.54
CA ALA A 111 15.26 -16.94 -17.26
C ALA A 111 15.12 -16.06 -16.00
N ILE A 112 13.89 -15.79 -15.63
CA ILE A 112 13.55 -15.61 -14.21
C ILE A 112 13.89 -16.96 -13.56
N VAL A 113 14.91 -16.98 -12.71
CA VAL A 113 15.25 -18.17 -11.91
C VAL A 113 14.00 -18.52 -11.08
N PRO A 114 13.41 -19.71 -11.28
CA PRO A 114 12.24 -20.12 -10.52
C PRO A 114 12.61 -20.17 -9.04
N LEU A 115 11.69 -19.76 -8.17
CA LEU A 115 11.78 -19.87 -6.71
C LEU A 115 11.97 -21.33 -6.20
N GLU A 116 11.98 -22.32 -7.07
CA GLU A 116 12.11 -23.75 -6.78
C GLU A 116 13.52 -24.21 -6.40
N GLN A 117 14.52 -23.34 -6.35
CA GLN A 117 15.87 -23.70 -5.90
C GLN A 117 16.30 -23.12 -4.54
N ILE A 118 15.38 -22.61 -3.74
CA ILE A 118 15.62 -22.52 -2.30
C ILE A 118 15.26 -23.88 -1.72
N GLY A 119 16.29 -24.68 -1.44
CA GLY A 119 16.14 -26.07 -1.00
C GLY A 119 15.13 -26.24 0.14
N GLU A 120 14.49 -27.41 0.16
CA GLU A 120 13.47 -27.86 1.12
C GLU A 120 13.95 -27.95 2.58
N ASP A 121 15.12 -27.44 2.91
CA ASP A 121 15.58 -27.38 4.30
C ASP A 121 14.86 -26.25 5.02
N ALA A 122 13.92 -26.61 5.87
CA ALA A 122 13.32 -25.66 6.83
C ALA A 122 14.48 -24.93 7.56
N PRO A 123 14.49 -23.59 7.57
CA PRO A 123 15.58 -22.85 8.20
C PRO A 123 15.75 -23.31 9.63
N ALA A 124 16.99 -23.43 10.08
CA ALA A 124 17.30 -23.83 11.45
C ALA A 124 16.54 -22.93 12.42
N GLU A 125 16.07 -23.46 13.53
CA GLU A 125 15.22 -22.76 14.51
C GLU A 125 15.81 -21.39 14.94
N LYS A 126 17.11 -21.24 14.87
CA LYS A 126 17.87 -20.02 15.16
C LYS A 126 17.67 -18.91 14.10
N GLU A 127 17.46 -19.26 12.83
CA GLU A 127 17.26 -18.28 11.75
C GLU A 127 15.84 -17.70 11.72
N ARG A 128 14.88 -18.44 12.26
CA ARG A 128 13.47 -18.01 12.33
C ARG A 128 13.26 -16.76 13.18
N TRP A 129 14.06 -16.59 14.21
CA TRP A 129 13.92 -15.52 15.21
C TRP A 129 15.01 -14.46 15.14
N ALA A 130 15.88 -14.52 14.14
CA ALA A 130 16.95 -13.54 13.98
C ALA A 130 16.39 -12.13 13.74
N TYR A 131 17.01 -11.16 14.38
CA TYR A 131 16.72 -9.74 14.19
C TYR A 131 17.81 -9.05 13.38
N ALA A 132 17.50 -7.89 12.82
CA ALA A 132 18.45 -7.08 12.05
C ALA A 132 19.74 -6.81 12.83
N SER A 133 19.63 -6.51 14.14
CA SER A 133 20.77 -6.26 15.02
C SER A 133 21.70 -7.48 15.21
N GLU A 134 21.14 -8.69 15.14
CA GLU A 134 21.91 -9.93 15.26
C GLU A 134 22.62 -10.28 13.97
N LEU A 135 21.91 -10.14 12.82
CA LEU A 135 22.47 -10.43 11.51
C LEU A 135 23.55 -9.44 11.10
N ILE A 136 23.31 -8.14 11.29
CA ILE A 136 24.23 -7.09 10.89
C ILE A 136 25.38 -6.95 11.91
N GLY A 137 25.09 -7.15 13.18
CA GLY A 137 26.07 -6.95 14.24
C GLY A 137 26.65 -5.54 14.19
N ASP A 138 27.97 -5.44 14.19
CA ASP A 138 28.70 -4.18 14.13
C ASP A 138 29.24 -3.84 12.72
N ALA A 139 28.89 -4.64 11.70
CA ALA A 139 29.34 -4.43 10.33
C ALA A 139 29.00 -3.04 9.79
N PHE A 140 27.89 -2.44 10.24
CA PHE A 140 27.44 -1.12 9.81
C PHE A 140 28.46 0.00 10.11
N GLN A 141 29.31 -0.17 11.10
CA GLN A 141 30.36 0.82 11.46
C GLN A 141 31.45 0.94 10.37
N TYR A 142 31.57 -0.07 9.54
CA TYR A 142 32.59 -0.20 8.49
C TYR A 142 32.01 -0.05 7.07
N TRP A 143 30.70 0.24 6.94
CA TRP A 143 30.14 0.49 5.63
C TRP A 143 30.71 1.77 5.03
N GLU A 144 31.26 1.62 3.85
CA GLU A 144 31.71 2.74 3.03
C GLU A 144 30.52 3.34 2.26
N ASN A 145 30.75 4.46 1.56
CA ASN A 145 29.77 5.07 0.67
C ASN A 145 29.22 4.05 -0.34
N GLY A 146 27.99 4.25 -0.72
CA GLY A 146 27.25 3.38 -1.63
C GLY A 146 26.02 2.74 -0.99
N ARG A 147 25.43 1.82 -1.72
CA ARG A 147 24.16 1.17 -1.39
C ARG A 147 24.33 0.02 -0.39
N VAL A 148 23.41 -0.05 0.55
CA VAL A 148 23.20 -1.21 1.43
C VAL A 148 21.71 -1.59 1.37
N LEU A 149 21.39 -2.86 1.21
CA LEU A 149 19.99 -3.36 1.16
C LEU A 149 19.67 -4.17 2.41
N LEU A 150 18.61 -3.78 3.12
CA LEU A 150 18.06 -4.55 4.24
C LEU A 150 16.70 -5.12 3.79
N ASP A 151 16.74 -6.28 3.14
CA ASP A 151 15.58 -7.05 2.69
C ASP A 151 15.10 -7.97 3.82
N MET A 152 14.31 -7.40 4.72
CA MET A 152 13.95 -8.05 5.97
C MET A 152 12.45 -7.91 6.22
N GLY A 153 11.80 -9.02 6.54
CA GLY A 153 10.38 -9.08 6.85
C GLY A 153 9.92 -8.09 7.92
N THR A 154 8.62 -7.89 8.01
CA THR A 154 8.02 -7.04 9.05
C THR A 154 8.29 -7.65 10.44
N GLY A 155 8.62 -6.80 11.43
CA GLY A 155 8.92 -7.27 12.79
C GLY A 155 10.34 -7.80 12.98
N ARG A 156 11.20 -7.80 11.96
CA ARG A 156 12.61 -8.20 12.07
C ARG A 156 13.52 -7.14 12.69
N GLY A 157 12.96 -6.10 13.29
CA GLY A 157 13.70 -5.11 14.07
C GLY A 157 14.51 -4.10 13.24
N LYS A 158 14.19 -3.87 11.95
CA LYS A 158 14.89 -2.89 11.10
C LYS A 158 14.98 -1.50 11.72
N SER A 159 13.83 -0.88 11.99
CA SER A 159 13.77 0.47 12.57
C SER A 159 14.36 0.49 14.00
N GLU A 160 14.19 -0.61 14.76
CA GLU A 160 14.78 -0.79 16.08
C GLU A 160 16.32 -0.81 16.03
N PHE A 161 16.88 -1.50 15.03
CA PHE A 161 18.32 -1.53 14.78
C PHE A 161 18.88 -0.11 14.52
N VAL A 162 18.14 0.70 13.74
CA VAL A 162 18.51 2.10 13.49
C VAL A 162 18.45 2.91 14.78
N ILE A 163 17.32 2.89 15.48
CA ILE A 163 17.05 3.74 16.63
C ILE A 163 17.96 3.40 17.83
N ARG A 164 18.20 2.11 18.08
CA ARG A 164 19.02 1.68 19.23
C ARG A 164 20.49 1.57 18.88
N LYS A 165 20.81 0.73 17.90
CA LYS A 165 22.20 0.33 17.68
C LYS A 165 22.96 1.37 16.86
N MET A 166 22.41 1.81 15.73
CA MET A 166 23.09 2.78 14.90
C MET A 166 23.12 4.18 15.52
N ALA A 167 21.98 4.67 16.01
CA ALA A 167 21.92 5.98 16.62
C ALA A 167 22.71 6.03 17.94
N GLY A 168 22.66 4.98 18.78
CA GLY A 168 23.48 4.89 19.98
C GLY A 168 24.97 4.98 19.67
N TRP A 169 25.46 4.18 18.71
CA TRP A 169 26.85 4.27 18.26
C TRP A 169 27.21 5.66 17.71
N ALA A 170 26.30 6.29 16.97
CA ALA A 170 26.57 7.61 16.41
C ALA A 170 26.59 8.71 17.49
N VAL A 171 25.80 8.57 18.56
CA VAL A 171 25.87 9.46 19.76
C VAL A 171 27.20 9.31 20.48
N ASP A 172 27.69 8.07 20.69
CA ASP A 172 28.99 7.83 21.31
C ASP A 172 30.10 8.52 20.51
N ARG A 173 30.08 8.38 19.20
CA ARG A 173 31.06 9.03 18.29
C ARG A 173 30.95 10.54 18.33
N PHE A 174 29.72 11.08 18.39
CA PHE A 174 29.49 12.50 18.49
C PHE A 174 30.10 13.09 19.79
N LEU A 175 29.91 12.41 20.92
CA LEU A 175 30.49 12.77 22.20
C LEU A 175 32.02 12.71 22.21
N GLU A 176 32.63 11.81 21.42
CA GLU A 176 34.06 11.73 21.20
C GLU A 176 34.60 12.83 20.27
N GLY A 177 33.74 13.71 19.75
CA GLY A 177 34.09 14.79 18.83
C GLY A 177 34.11 14.39 17.34
N ASN A 178 33.60 13.20 17.01
CA ASN A 178 33.45 12.76 15.62
C ASN A 178 32.01 13.02 15.15
N TYR A 179 31.81 14.07 14.38
CA TYR A 179 30.53 14.57 13.91
C TYR A 179 30.10 13.98 12.56
N ASP A 180 30.91 13.10 11.94
CA ASP A 180 30.68 12.60 10.58
C ASP A 180 29.66 11.44 10.52
N ASN A 181 29.21 10.92 11.66
CA ASN A 181 28.37 9.73 11.72
C ASN A 181 26.88 10.03 11.94
N ARG A 182 26.44 11.23 11.61
CA ARG A 182 25.03 11.60 11.69
C ARG A 182 24.18 10.85 10.68
N ILE A 183 22.94 10.55 11.06
CA ILE A 183 21.99 9.71 10.35
C ILE A 183 20.79 10.55 9.93
N LEU A 184 20.46 10.53 8.63
CA LEU A 184 19.22 11.03 8.08
C LEU A 184 18.30 9.85 7.78
N MET A 185 17.14 9.77 8.42
CA MET A 185 16.15 8.71 8.19
C MET A 185 14.92 9.26 7.47
N LEU A 186 14.57 8.64 6.36
CA LEU A 186 13.39 8.95 5.56
C LEU A 186 12.27 7.98 5.90
N CYS A 187 11.05 8.47 6.05
CA CYS A 187 9.86 7.65 6.25
C CYS A 187 8.71 8.07 5.30
N PRO A 188 7.78 7.15 4.94
CA PRO A 188 6.80 7.41 3.89
C PRO A 188 5.64 8.31 4.31
N LEU A 189 5.29 8.40 5.61
CA LEU A 189 4.08 9.06 6.08
C LEU A 189 4.31 9.85 7.37
N THR A 190 3.55 10.94 7.54
CA THR A 190 3.59 11.77 8.75
C THR A 190 3.24 10.99 10.02
N LEU A 191 2.23 10.11 9.98
CA LEU A 191 1.90 9.25 11.11
C LEU A 191 3.04 8.31 11.51
N LEU A 192 3.79 7.81 10.54
CA LEU A 192 4.97 7.00 10.81
C LEU A 192 6.11 7.84 11.37
N HIS A 193 6.24 9.08 10.92
CA HIS A 193 7.19 10.04 11.47
C HIS A 193 6.93 10.30 12.94
N GLU A 194 5.69 10.60 13.33
CA GLU A 194 5.30 10.81 14.72
C GLU A 194 5.52 9.55 15.60
N ASP A 195 5.22 8.36 15.07
CA ASP A 195 5.50 7.09 15.77
C ASP A 195 6.99 6.86 15.96
N LEU A 196 7.78 7.11 14.91
CA LEU A 196 9.24 7.03 14.98
C LEU A 196 9.81 8.02 16.01
N GLU A 197 9.34 9.24 16.02
CA GLU A 197 9.77 10.26 16.99
C GLU A 197 9.46 9.85 18.43
N LYS A 198 8.26 9.36 18.69
CA LYS A 198 7.86 8.80 20.00
C LYS A 198 8.74 7.62 20.39
N ARG A 199 9.04 6.74 19.46
CA ARG A 199 9.91 5.56 19.69
C ARG A 199 11.35 6.00 19.94
N CYS A 200 11.88 6.93 19.16
CA CYS A 200 13.21 7.50 19.39
C CYS A 200 13.32 8.11 20.80
N ARG A 201 12.31 8.86 21.24
CA ARG A 201 12.28 9.44 22.59
C ARG A 201 12.19 8.36 23.67
N ALA A 202 11.36 7.37 23.50
CA ALA A 202 11.27 6.24 24.43
C ALA A 202 12.58 5.47 24.55
N GLU A 203 13.26 5.20 23.44
CA GLU A 203 14.55 4.54 23.43
C GLU A 203 15.65 5.39 24.04
N TYR A 204 15.70 6.66 23.73
CA TYR A 204 16.62 7.59 24.36
C TYR A 204 16.54 7.49 25.90
N LEU A 205 15.32 7.54 26.45
CA LEU A 205 15.09 7.42 27.90
C LEU A 205 15.52 6.08 28.48
N MET A 206 15.49 4.98 27.68
CA MET A 206 15.92 3.66 28.12
C MET A 206 17.44 3.45 28.03
N VAL A 207 18.08 4.03 27.02
CA VAL A 207 19.51 3.78 26.73
C VAL A 207 20.43 4.69 27.55
N PHE A 208 20.02 5.93 27.76
CA PHE A 208 20.92 6.93 28.36
C PHE A 208 20.65 7.19 29.84
N ASP A 209 19.66 6.55 30.48
CA ASP A 209 19.29 6.74 31.90
C ASP A 209 19.25 8.24 32.33
N ASP A 210 19.19 9.12 31.36
CA ASP A 210 19.20 10.56 31.47
C ASP A 210 17.95 11.13 30.83
N ALA A 211 16.99 11.52 31.67
CA ALA A 211 15.74 12.12 31.22
C ALA A 211 15.89 13.63 30.90
N SER A 212 17.14 14.12 30.71
CA SER A 212 17.36 15.54 30.41
C SER A 212 16.92 15.92 29.00
N GLU A 213 16.38 17.12 28.84
CA GLU A 213 16.08 17.68 27.51
C GLU A 213 17.38 17.88 26.68
N GLU A 214 18.51 18.16 27.34
CA GLU A 214 19.81 18.33 26.70
C GLU A 214 20.28 17.03 26.00
N GLY A 215 20.10 15.90 26.64
CA GLY A 215 20.44 14.61 26.02
C GLY A 215 19.50 14.26 24.87
N TRP A 216 18.21 14.60 24.97
CA TRP A 216 17.26 14.43 23.86
C TRP A 216 17.62 15.30 22.65
N ASP A 217 18.04 16.54 22.88
CA ASP A 217 18.51 17.42 21.82
C ASP A 217 19.79 16.88 21.16
N LEU A 218 20.71 16.29 21.93
CA LEU A 218 21.87 15.60 21.39
C LEU A 218 21.47 14.43 20.49
N TYR A 219 20.51 13.62 20.89
CA TYR A 219 20.03 12.50 20.08
C TYR A 219 19.44 12.99 18.76
N LYS A 220 18.65 14.08 18.75
CA LYS A 220 18.12 14.70 17.53
C LYS A 220 19.21 15.26 16.61
N GLU A 221 20.31 15.74 17.19
CA GLU A 221 21.49 16.18 16.40
C GLU A 221 22.11 15.03 15.61
N VAL A 222 22.03 13.79 16.12
CA VAL A 222 22.62 12.59 15.52
C VAL A 222 21.66 11.87 14.59
N LEU A 223 20.38 11.76 14.96
CA LEU A 223 19.34 11.11 14.14
C LEU A 223 18.25 12.13 13.76
N THR A 224 18.29 12.56 12.51
CA THR A 224 17.27 13.42 11.90
C THR A 224 16.27 12.56 11.14
N VAL A 225 14.97 12.70 11.42
CA VAL A 225 13.90 12.00 10.69
C VAL A 225 13.10 12.99 9.86
N ILE A 226 12.91 12.71 8.57
CA ILE A 226 12.05 13.47 7.67
C ILE A 226 11.18 12.54 6.81
N THR A 227 10.13 13.08 6.19
CA THR A 227 9.33 12.30 5.24
C THR A 227 9.95 12.33 3.84
N TYR A 228 9.63 11.32 2.99
CA TYR A 228 10.00 11.35 1.57
C TYR A 228 9.45 12.59 0.88
N GLN A 229 8.21 12.99 1.20
CA GLN A 229 7.57 14.17 0.64
C GLN A 229 8.34 15.46 0.96
N LYS A 230 8.93 15.55 2.16
CA LYS A 230 9.80 16.69 2.50
C LYS A 230 11.06 16.70 1.65
N LEU A 231 11.68 15.56 1.44
CA LEU A 231 12.83 15.44 0.55
C LEU A 231 12.46 15.84 -0.89
N GLU A 232 11.34 15.33 -1.41
CA GLU A 232 10.80 15.66 -2.75
C GLU A 232 10.57 17.18 -2.91
N GLN A 233 9.98 17.80 -1.90
CA GLN A 233 9.78 19.25 -1.87
C GLN A 233 11.10 19.99 -1.98
N LEU A 234 12.11 19.60 -1.21
CA LEU A 234 13.44 20.21 -1.25
C LEU A 234 14.13 20.01 -2.61
N CYS A 235 13.98 18.82 -3.21
CA CYS A 235 14.53 18.52 -4.53
C CYS A 235 13.88 19.32 -5.67
N LYS A 236 12.54 19.50 -5.61
CA LYS A 236 11.74 20.23 -6.61
C LYS A 236 11.82 21.74 -6.40
N GLY A 237 12.19 22.20 -5.21
CA GLY A 237 12.10 23.58 -4.78
C GLY A 237 13.06 24.56 -5.44
N ASN A 238 13.00 25.80 -5.01
CA ASN A 238 13.83 26.88 -5.50
C ASN A 238 15.29 26.80 -5.02
N VAL A 239 16.11 27.78 -5.34
CA VAL A 239 17.55 27.83 -4.94
C VAL A 239 17.74 27.72 -3.43
N SER A 240 16.83 28.29 -2.63
CA SER A 240 16.88 28.20 -1.16
C SER A 240 16.65 26.76 -0.71
N ASP A 241 15.65 26.09 -1.26
CA ASP A 241 15.35 24.68 -0.97
C ASP A 241 16.51 23.77 -1.36
N GLN A 242 17.15 24.02 -2.51
CA GLN A 242 18.34 23.29 -2.95
C GLN A 242 19.53 23.50 -1.99
N ARG A 243 19.70 24.69 -1.44
CA ARG A 243 20.74 24.95 -0.43
C ARG A 243 20.45 24.23 0.88
N ILE A 244 19.16 24.17 1.28
CA ILE A 244 18.73 23.39 2.47
C ILE A 244 19.01 21.91 2.26
N LEU A 245 18.64 21.38 1.09
CA LEU A 245 18.92 20.00 0.71
C LEU A 245 20.41 19.69 0.79
N GLN A 246 21.26 20.54 0.19
CA GLN A 246 22.70 20.34 0.22
C GLN A 246 23.25 20.34 1.65
N LYS A 247 22.84 21.30 2.49
CA LYS A 247 23.24 21.34 3.91
C LYS A 247 22.76 20.11 4.68
N LEU A 248 21.56 19.61 4.37
CA LEU A 248 21.01 18.41 4.99
C LEU A 248 21.85 17.19 4.62
N LEU A 249 22.22 17.01 3.35
CA LEU A 249 23.06 15.91 2.88
C LEU A 249 24.47 16.04 3.44
N ASP A 250 25.12 17.20 3.32
CA ASP A 250 26.48 17.43 3.81
C ASP A 250 26.65 17.14 5.31
N ARG A 251 25.55 17.31 6.08
CA ARG A 251 25.53 17.06 7.53
C ARG A 251 25.48 15.58 7.87
N HIS A 252 24.89 14.73 7.03
CA HIS A 252 24.56 13.35 7.34
C HIS A 252 25.33 12.39 6.43
N ARG A 253 26.28 11.64 6.96
CA ARG A 253 27.02 10.63 6.21
C ARG A 253 26.18 9.40 5.88
N ILE A 254 25.23 9.04 6.78
CA ILE A 254 24.39 7.87 6.65
C ILE A 254 22.97 8.33 6.34
N ILE A 255 22.42 7.81 5.25
CA ILE A 255 21.05 8.09 4.83
C ILE A 255 20.26 6.78 4.84
N ILE A 256 19.10 6.76 5.48
CA ILE A 256 18.26 5.58 5.61
C ILE A 256 16.92 5.85 4.93
N ALA A 257 16.60 5.01 3.95
CA ALA A 257 15.31 4.99 3.28
C ALA A 257 14.45 3.87 3.90
N ASP A 258 13.69 4.20 4.97
CA ASP A 258 12.79 3.24 5.62
C ASP A 258 11.52 3.06 4.78
N GLU A 259 11.02 1.81 4.73
CA GLU A 259 9.90 1.40 3.89
C GLU A 259 10.08 1.88 2.43
N CYS A 260 11.28 1.64 1.86
CA CYS A 260 11.68 2.14 0.53
C CYS A 260 10.81 1.59 -0.63
N HIS A 261 9.94 0.60 -0.38
CA HIS A 261 8.87 0.24 -1.31
C HIS A 261 7.92 1.42 -1.60
N TYR A 262 8.08 2.54 -0.88
CA TYR A 262 7.45 3.82 -1.18
C TYR A 262 7.51 4.17 -2.67
N TRP A 263 8.63 3.94 -3.34
CA TRP A 263 8.76 4.26 -4.77
C TRP A 263 8.01 3.29 -5.68
N SER A 264 7.83 2.03 -5.28
CA SER A 264 7.08 1.04 -6.04
C SER A 264 5.59 0.98 -5.67
N GLU A 265 5.15 1.73 -4.64
CA GLU A 265 3.74 1.77 -4.22
C GLU A 265 3.10 3.14 -4.44
N PHE A 266 3.79 4.20 -3.99
CA PHE A 266 3.21 5.55 -3.98
C PHE A 266 3.41 6.31 -5.30
N SER A 267 4.28 5.84 -6.19
CA SER A 267 4.55 6.52 -7.45
C SER A 267 3.33 6.61 -8.38
N ALA A 268 2.37 5.70 -8.25
CA ALA A 268 1.09 5.79 -8.94
C ALA A 268 0.14 6.88 -8.38
N PHE A 269 0.46 7.50 -7.25
CA PHE A 269 -0.37 8.48 -6.56
C PHE A 269 0.33 9.80 -6.25
N ASN A 270 1.66 9.81 -6.30
CA ASN A 270 2.49 10.99 -6.05
C ASN A 270 3.42 11.22 -7.25
N ILE A 271 3.20 12.33 -7.94
CA ILE A 271 3.96 12.74 -9.13
C ILE A 271 5.45 13.01 -8.83
N ASN A 272 5.81 13.27 -7.58
CA ASN A 272 7.13 13.76 -7.20
C ASN A 272 8.09 12.66 -6.71
N THR A 273 7.68 11.40 -6.61
CA THR A 273 8.49 10.33 -6.01
C THR A 273 9.85 10.13 -6.67
N HIS A 274 9.96 10.40 -7.97
CA HIS A 274 11.22 10.31 -8.71
C HIS A 274 12.29 11.29 -8.18
N TYR A 275 11.90 12.45 -7.64
CA TYR A 275 12.86 13.40 -7.08
C TYR A 275 13.61 12.83 -5.87
N SER A 276 12.90 12.19 -4.93
CA SER A 276 13.53 11.55 -3.77
C SER A 276 14.35 10.33 -4.19
N PHE A 277 13.87 9.56 -5.16
CA PHE A 277 14.58 8.40 -5.68
C PHE A 277 15.91 8.79 -6.32
N ASP A 278 15.90 9.75 -7.26
CA ASP A 278 17.08 10.22 -7.97
C ASP A 278 18.10 10.88 -7.01
N ALA A 279 17.59 11.64 -6.02
CA ALA A 279 18.44 12.26 -5.01
C ALA A 279 19.21 11.21 -4.18
N LEU A 280 18.57 10.11 -3.80
CA LEU A 280 19.25 9.06 -3.04
C LEU A 280 20.21 8.24 -3.90
N LEU A 281 19.86 7.94 -5.16
CA LEU A 281 20.80 7.32 -6.09
C LEU A 281 22.05 8.19 -6.30
N GLN A 282 21.88 9.50 -6.37
CA GLN A 282 23.01 10.42 -6.48
C GLN A 282 23.84 10.44 -5.20
N ALA A 283 23.17 10.42 -4.04
CA ALA A 283 23.84 10.44 -2.74
C ALA A 283 24.69 9.19 -2.47
N GLU A 284 24.42 8.04 -3.13
CA GLU A 284 25.25 6.83 -2.99
C GLU A 284 26.74 7.05 -3.30
N LYS A 285 27.09 8.10 -4.05
CA LYS A 285 28.49 8.43 -4.40
C LYS A 285 29.31 8.89 -3.19
N ASP A 286 28.68 9.64 -2.31
CA ASP A 286 29.33 10.35 -1.21
C ASP A 286 28.82 9.96 0.18
N HIS A 287 27.75 9.13 0.23
CA HIS A 287 27.04 8.72 1.44
C HIS A 287 26.87 7.20 1.48
N THR A 288 26.74 6.64 2.67
CA THR A 288 26.20 5.29 2.86
C THR A 288 24.67 5.38 2.84
N VAL A 289 24.03 4.85 1.79
CA VAL A 289 22.58 4.87 1.65
C VAL A 289 22.00 3.48 1.93
N ILE A 290 21.20 3.37 2.97
CA ILE A 290 20.60 2.13 3.46
C ILE A 290 19.13 2.10 3.05
N TYR A 291 18.78 1.17 2.19
CA TYR A 291 17.40 0.95 1.77
C TYR A 291 16.80 -0.20 2.56
N MET A 292 15.70 0.04 3.26
CA MET A 292 15.04 -0.95 4.12
C MET A 292 13.60 -1.19 3.69
N SER A 293 13.23 -2.44 3.51
CA SER A 293 11.83 -2.82 3.31
C SER A 293 11.58 -4.29 3.66
N ALA A 294 10.33 -4.60 3.98
CA ALA A 294 9.81 -5.97 4.07
C ALA A 294 9.25 -6.47 2.73
N THR A 295 8.94 -5.56 1.83
CA THR A 295 8.29 -5.81 0.53
C THR A 295 9.03 -5.07 -0.59
N GLY A 296 10.37 -5.08 -0.52
CA GLY A 296 11.23 -4.25 -1.38
C GLY A 296 11.53 -4.83 -2.75
N ARG A 297 11.05 -6.03 -3.12
CA ARG A 297 11.44 -6.76 -4.33
C ARG A 297 11.46 -5.89 -5.60
N ASP A 298 10.40 -5.13 -5.84
CA ASP A 298 10.30 -4.31 -7.04
C ASP A 298 11.16 -3.05 -6.94
N THR A 299 11.31 -2.50 -5.73
CA THR A 299 12.25 -1.41 -5.47
C THR A 299 13.71 -1.87 -5.66
N TRP A 300 14.06 -3.10 -5.26
CA TRP A 300 15.42 -3.64 -5.49
C TRP A 300 15.73 -3.72 -6.99
N LYS A 301 14.81 -4.23 -7.80
CA LYS A 301 14.96 -4.24 -9.26
C LYS A 301 15.15 -2.83 -9.82
N LEU A 302 14.31 -1.89 -9.40
CA LEU A 302 14.39 -0.49 -9.83
C LEU A 302 15.73 0.15 -9.48
N LEU A 303 16.26 -0.10 -8.27
CA LEU A 303 17.55 0.39 -7.83
C LEU A 303 18.71 -0.21 -8.67
N GLU A 304 18.64 -1.50 -9.00
CA GLU A 304 19.63 -2.17 -9.83
C GLU A 304 19.57 -1.71 -11.29
N GLU A 305 18.37 -1.52 -11.85
CA GLU A 305 18.19 -1.00 -13.21
C GLU A 305 18.76 0.41 -13.38
N LYS A 306 18.56 1.28 -12.39
CA LYS A 306 18.96 2.71 -12.46
C LYS A 306 20.36 2.97 -11.93
N GLY A 307 20.80 2.26 -10.90
CA GLY A 307 22.05 2.49 -10.19
C GLY A 307 23.09 1.38 -10.33
N GLY A 308 22.77 0.30 -11.07
CA GLY A 308 23.61 -0.88 -11.19
C GLY A 308 23.50 -1.86 -10.01
N PRO A 309 24.17 -3.03 -10.10
CA PRO A 309 24.02 -4.10 -9.13
C PRO A 309 24.59 -3.71 -7.76
N THR A 310 23.93 -4.20 -6.71
CA THR A 310 24.41 -4.07 -5.33
C THR A 310 25.41 -5.19 -5.02
N GLN A 311 26.49 -4.86 -4.33
CA GLN A 311 27.49 -5.83 -3.88
C GLN A 311 26.83 -6.83 -2.90
N SER A 312 27.10 -8.12 -3.07
CA SER A 312 26.45 -9.19 -2.31
C SER A 312 26.66 -9.09 -0.79
N GLU A 313 27.84 -8.63 -0.36
CA GLU A 313 28.20 -8.41 1.05
C GLU A 313 27.46 -7.23 1.70
N ARG A 314 26.77 -6.41 0.91
CA ARG A 314 25.94 -5.29 1.36
C ARG A 314 24.43 -5.60 1.31
N ILE A 315 24.06 -6.85 1.04
CA ILE A 315 22.68 -7.30 1.01
C ILE A 315 22.42 -8.21 2.22
N TYR A 316 21.59 -7.73 3.14
CA TYR A 316 21.20 -8.46 4.34
C TYR A 316 19.74 -8.91 4.20
N ARG A 317 19.51 -10.24 4.24
CA ARG A 317 18.17 -10.82 4.06
C ARG A 317 17.72 -11.58 5.29
N LEU A 318 16.51 -11.26 5.76
CA LEU A 318 15.77 -12.03 6.76
C LEU A 318 14.35 -12.24 6.23
N PRO A 319 14.05 -13.44 5.72
CA PRO A 319 12.74 -13.72 5.13
C PRO A 319 11.60 -13.46 6.11
N GLN A 320 10.46 -13.08 5.57
CA GLN A 320 9.23 -12.96 6.32
C GLN A 320 8.59 -14.34 6.45
N TYR A 321 8.49 -14.81 7.68
CA TYR A 321 7.70 -15.99 8.02
C TYR A 321 6.44 -15.55 8.76
N TYR A 322 5.28 -15.96 8.24
CA TYR A 322 3.98 -15.71 8.89
C TYR A 322 3.59 -16.91 9.73
N GLU A 323 4.44 -17.28 10.72
CA GLU A 323 4.26 -18.47 11.56
C GLU A 323 2.97 -18.46 12.38
N TYR A 324 2.43 -17.28 12.64
CA TYR A 324 1.14 -17.12 13.29
C TYR A 324 -0.04 -17.58 12.40
N VAL A 325 0.15 -17.81 11.10
CA VAL A 325 -0.89 -18.28 10.20
C VAL A 325 -1.01 -19.80 10.30
N LYS A 326 -2.02 -20.28 11.02
CA LYS A 326 -2.29 -21.71 11.16
C LYS A 326 -3.09 -22.31 10.01
N ALA A 327 -3.88 -21.50 9.31
CA ALA A 327 -4.68 -21.89 8.16
C ALA A 327 -4.91 -20.70 7.24
N ALA A 328 -5.01 -20.97 5.93
CA ALA A 328 -5.28 -19.97 4.92
C ALA A 328 -6.34 -20.45 3.93
N TYR A 329 -7.25 -19.54 3.55
CA TYR A 329 -8.37 -19.88 2.67
C TYR A 329 -8.60 -18.81 1.61
N PHE A 330 -8.98 -19.25 0.41
CA PHE A 330 -9.65 -18.38 -0.57
C PHE A 330 -11.15 -18.36 -0.32
N TYR A 331 -11.77 -17.18 -0.32
CA TYR A 331 -13.21 -17.01 -0.10
C TYR A 331 -13.84 -16.12 -1.17
N ALA A 332 -15.11 -16.34 -1.46
CA ALA A 332 -15.91 -15.47 -2.32
C ALA A 332 -16.38 -14.23 -1.53
N ARG A 333 -16.27 -13.03 -2.12
CA ARG A 333 -16.62 -11.75 -1.48
C ARG A 333 -18.04 -11.73 -0.89
N TYR A 334 -19.01 -12.29 -1.61
CA TYR A 334 -20.39 -12.36 -1.14
C TYR A 334 -20.59 -13.25 0.10
N ASN A 335 -19.62 -14.09 0.43
CA ASN A 335 -19.63 -14.91 1.64
C ASN A 335 -19.05 -14.20 2.87
N LEU A 336 -18.37 -13.05 2.71
CA LEU A 336 -17.69 -12.34 3.79
C LEU A 336 -18.59 -12.10 5.00
N VAL A 337 -19.77 -11.52 4.77
CA VAL A 337 -20.74 -11.23 5.85
C VAL A 337 -21.21 -12.50 6.57
N THR A 338 -21.46 -13.58 5.80
CA THR A 338 -21.89 -14.86 6.37
C THR A 338 -20.79 -15.50 7.21
N ILE A 339 -19.54 -15.44 6.75
CA ILE A 339 -18.40 -15.97 7.51
C ILE A 339 -18.20 -15.15 8.79
N LEU A 340 -18.19 -13.81 8.70
CA LEU A 340 -18.01 -12.93 9.86
C LEU A 340 -19.08 -13.14 10.94
N LYS A 341 -20.34 -13.33 10.55
CA LYS A 341 -21.44 -13.58 11.48
C LYS A 341 -21.39 -14.97 12.17
N ARG A 342 -20.58 -15.89 11.65
CA ARG A 342 -20.41 -17.25 12.17
C ARG A 342 -19.10 -17.44 12.94
N LEU A 343 -18.29 -16.39 13.12
CA LEU A 343 -17.09 -16.48 13.91
C LEU A 343 -17.42 -16.89 15.36
N PRO A 344 -16.56 -17.68 15.99
CA PRO A 344 -16.74 -18.06 17.40
C PRO A 344 -16.83 -16.83 18.31
N ALA A 345 -17.69 -16.88 19.32
CA ALA A 345 -17.82 -15.79 20.28
C ALA A 345 -16.48 -15.56 21.02
N GLY A 346 -16.06 -14.28 21.08
CA GLY A 346 -14.82 -13.88 21.70
C GLY A 346 -13.60 -13.92 20.78
N GLU A 347 -13.71 -14.41 19.53
CA GLU A 347 -12.68 -14.28 18.51
C GLU A 347 -12.92 -12.99 17.69
N LYS A 348 -11.85 -12.24 17.46
CA LYS A 348 -11.90 -10.98 16.72
C LYS A 348 -11.42 -11.17 15.29
N ALA A 349 -11.96 -10.33 14.40
CA ALA A 349 -11.58 -10.27 13.00
C ALA A 349 -11.10 -8.89 12.60
N ILE A 350 -10.09 -8.83 11.73
CA ILE A 350 -9.73 -7.64 10.96
C ILE A 350 -9.97 -7.91 9.48
N VAL A 351 -10.58 -6.94 8.78
CA VAL A 351 -10.92 -7.03 7.36
C VAL A 351 -10.28 -5.86 6.63
N PHE A 352 -9.29 -6.15 5.80
CA PHE A 352 -8.66 -5.18 4.92
C PHE A 352 -9.46 -5.10 3.62
N VAL A 353 -10.15 -3.99 3.39
CA VAL A 353 -10.93 -3.74 2.17
C VAL A 353 -10.17 -2.82 1.21
N GLU A 354 -10.52 -2.90 -0.07
CA GLU A 354 -9.86 -2.11 -1.12
C GLU A 354 -10.30 -0.64 -1.10
N LEU A 355 -11.58 -0.37 -0.98
CA LEU A 355 -12.15 0.96 -1.15
C LEU A 355 -12.85 1.48 0.11
N GLY A 356 -12.88 2.81 0.28
CA GLY A 356 -13.69 3.44 1.32
C GLY A 356 -15.20 3.18 1.19
N ASP A 357 -15.69 2.95 -0.03
CA ASP A 357 -17.09 2.57 -0.29
C ASP A 357 -17.44 1.22 0.36
N ASP A 358 -16.49 0.28 0.43
CA ASP A 358 -16.68 -1.02 1.11
C ASP A 358 -16.90 -0.83 2.61
N LEU A 359 -16.22 0.15 3.24
CA LEU A 359 -16.46 0.48 4.65
C LEU A 359 -17.91 0.95 4.88
N ALA A 360 -18.40 1.82 4.00
CA ALA A 360 -19.76 2.34 4.09
C ALA A 360 -20.82 1.25 3.83
N GLU A 361 -20.53 0.26 3.00
CA GLU A 361 -21.34 -0.91 2.79
C GLU A 361 -21.41 -1.80 4.05
N MET A 362 -20.26 -2.10 4.62
CA MET A 362 -20.17 -2.94 5.83
C MET A 362 -20.80 -2.26 7.05
N GLU A 363 -20.69 -0.93 7.16
CA GLU A 363 -21.37 -0.19 8.23
C GLU A 363 -22.89 -0.33 8.19
N LYS A 364 -23.52 -0.36 7.01
CA LYS A 364 -24.95 -0.60 6.88
C LYS A 364 -25.36 -1.97 7.44
N ILE A 365 -24.45 -2.95 7.45
CA ILE A 365 -24.70 -4.32 7.88
C ILE A 365 -24.37 -4.55 9.35
N PHE A 366 -23.24 -4.00 9.82
CA PHE A 366 -22.70 -4.25 11.16
C PHE A 366 -22.93 -3.10 12.14
N GLY A 367 -23.15 -1.86 11.64
CA GLY A 367 -23.40 -0.68 12.48
C GLY A 367 -22.31 -0.51 13.56
N ASP A 368 -22.74 -0.21 14.78
CA ASP A 368 -21.87 0.01 15.93
C ASP A 368 -21.22 -1.26 16.51
N THR A 369 -21.54 -2.44 15.99
CA THR A 369 -20.91 -3.71 16.44
C THR A 369 -19.50 -3.87 15.89
N ALA A 370 -19.16 -3.14 14.83
CA ALA A 370 -17.82 -3.12 14.22
C ALA A 370 -17.16 -1.74 14.35
N ALA A 371 -15.86 -1.68 14.11
CA ALA A 371 -15.09 -0.46 13.94
C ALA A 371 -14.70 -0.27 12.47
N TYR A 372 -14.49 0.98 12.05
CA TYR A 372 -14.18 1.34 10.66
C TYR A 372 -13.07 2.36 10.61
N TYR A 373 -12.06 2.12 9.76
CA TYR A 373 -10.93 3.03 9.63
C TYR A 373 -10.51 3.24 8.18
N CYS A 374 -10.29 4.49 7.79
CA CYS A 374 -9.66 4.86 6.53
C CYS A 374 -8.62 5.96 6.73
N SER A 375 -7.84 6.23 5.69
CA SER A 375 -6.85 7.31 5.70
C SER A 375 -7.48 8.66 5.99
N PRO A 376 -6.86 9.52 6.83
CA PRO A 376 -7.24 10.92 6.99
C PRO A 376 -7.23 11.72 5.68
N PHE A 377 -6.50 11.25 4.66
CA PHE A 377 -6.46 11.84 3.32
C PHE A 377 -7.61 11.38 2.40
N ASN A 378 -8.49 10.50 2.87
CA ASN A 378 -9.68 10.11 2.10
C ASN A 378 -10.72 11.21 2.19
N GLU A 379 -10.81 12.08 1.21
CA GLU A 379 -11.69 13.27 1.21
C GLU A 379 -13.16 12.93 1.49
N ARG A 380 -13.65 11.80 0.97
CA ARG A 380 -15.05 11.40 1.09
C ARG A 380 -15.41 10.84 2.48
N TYR A 381 -14.50 10.07 3.08
CA TYR A 381 -14.79 9.29 4.27
C TYR A 381 -14.01 9.71 5.53
N ARG A 382 -13.00 10.61 5.41
CA ARG A 382 -12.15 11.02 6.53
C ARG A 382 -12.93 11.55 7.73
N LYS A 383 -13.97 12.35 7.50
CA LYS A 383 -14.79 12.92 8.60
C LYS A 383 -15.48 11.85 9.45
N LYS A 384 -15.67 10.65 8.90
CA LYS A 384 -16.42 9.58 9.55
C LYS A 384 -15.55 8.44 10.06
N TYR A 385 -14.49 8.09 9.34
CA TYR A 385 -13.70 6.88 9.59
C TYR A 385 -12.21 7.12 9.83
N SER A 386 -11.74 8.35 10.04
CA SER A 386 -10.31 8.61 10.24
C SER A 386 -9.86 8.60 11.70
N ASP A 387 -10.77 8.46 12.65
CA ASP A 387 -10.40 8.37 14.06
C ASP A 387 -9.89 6.97 14.41
N PHE A 388 -8.57 6.85 14.47
CA PHE A 388 -7.91 5.60 14.80
C PHE A 388 -8.14 5.17 16.27
N SER A 389 -8.32 6.12 17.18
CA SER A 389 -8.42 5.87 18.62
C SER A 389 -9.66 5.06 19.02
N VAL A 390 -10.71 5.10 18.18
CA VAL A 390 -11.94 4.31 18.40
C VAL A 390 -11.81 2.87 17.86
N CYS A 391 -10.75 2.58 17.11
CA CYS A 391 -10.52 1.27 16.51
C CYS A 391 -9.51 0.44 17.30
N ILE A 392 -8.36 1.05 17.65
CA ILE A 392 -7.24 0.38 18.31
C ILE A 392 -6.72 1.26 19.44
N LYS A 393 -6.44 0.64 20.59
CA LYS A 393 -5.77 1.26 21.72
C LYS A 393 -4.68 0.33 22.24
N ASP A 394 -3.47 0.85 22.39
CA ASP A 394 -2.28 0.10 22.88
C ASP A 394 -2.03 -1.21 22.11
N GLY A 395 -2.30 -1.20 20.79
CA GLY A 395 -2.18 -2.37 19.93
C GLY A 395 -3.32 -3.38 20.05
N GLN A 396 -4.36 -3.09 20.85
CA GLN A 396 -5.53 -3.95 21.04
C GLN A 396 -6.72 -3.42 20.23
N GLN A 397 -7.37 -4.29 19.47
CA GLN A 397 -8.60 -3.97 18.74
C GLN A 397 -9.78 -3.81 19.72
N LEU A 398 -10.53 -2.70 19.61
CA LEU A 398 -11.57 -2.34 20.58
C LEU A 398 -12.93 -3.01 20.32
N LYS A 399 -13.21 -3.40 19.07
CA LYS A 399 -14.44 -4.10 18.66
C LYS A 399 -14.11 -5.51 18.15
N ASP A 400 -15.09 -6.40 18.11
CA ASP A 400 -14.88 -7.77 17.62
C ASP A 400 -14.54 -7.80 16.13
N ILE A 401 -15.07 -6.86 15.35
CA ILE A 401 -14.75 -6.74 13.93
C ILE A 401 -14.19 -5.34 13.66
N LEU A 402 -13.08 -5.27 12.93
CA LEU A 402 -12.50 -4.03 12.42
C LEU A 402 -12.41 -4.10 10.90
N PHE A 403 -13.09 -3.18 10.22
CA PHE A 403 -12.92 -2.96 8.78
C PHE A 403 -11.95 -1.81 8.54
N THR A 404 -10.96 -2.00 7.69
CA THR A 404 -9.99 -0.96 7.38
C THR A 404 -9.55 -1.02 5.92
N THR A 405 -9.14 0.11 5.38
CA THR A 405 -8.46 0.18 4.08
C THR A 405 -6.96 -0.05 4.26
N LYS A 406 -6.18 0.01 3.17
CA LYS A 406 -4.72 -0.03 3.21
C LYS A 406 -4.07 1.02 4.12
N ALA A 407 -4.82 2.03 4.55
CA ALA A 407 -4.32 3.05 5.48
C ALA A 407 -3.75 2.46 6.78
N MET A 408 -4.26 1.32 7.21
CA MET A 408 -3.72 0.58 8.35
C MET A 408 -2.56 -0.35 7.96
N GLY A 409 -2.31 -0.53 6.66
CA GLY A 409 -1.21 -1.33 6.12
C GLY A 409 0.18 -0.74 6.37
N VAL A 410 0.32 0.47 6.94
CA VAL A 410 1.61 1.12 7.18
C VAL A 410 1.71 1.55 8.65
N GLY A 411 2.81 1.18 9.31
CA GLY A 411 3.22 1.71 10.60
C GLY A 411 2.59 1.13 11.87
N ILE A 412 1.43 0.45 11.80
CA ILE A 412 0.69 0.01 12.98
C ILE A 412 0.86 -1.48 13.22
N GLY A 413 1.34 -1.87 14.39
CA GLY A 413 1.43 -3.25 14.83
C GLY A 413 0.26 -3.66 15.73
N LEU A 414 -0.54 -4.63 15.30
CA LEU A 414 -1.64 -5.18 16.09
C LEU A 414 -1.13 -6.29 17.02
N LYS A 415 -1.13 -6.04 18.33
CA LYS A 415 -0.66 -6.94 19.38
C LYS A 415 -1.84 -7.54 20.16
N ASP A 416 -2.90 -7.91 19.48
CA ASP A 416 -4.14 -8.44 20.08
C ASP A 416 -4.25 -9.94 19.87
N ARG A 417 -4.17 -10.72 20.95
CA ARG A 417 -4.34 -12.16 20.94
C ARG A 417 -5.76 -12.60 20.56
N GLY A 418 -6.75 -11.72 20.76
CA GLY A 418 -8.15 -11.97 20.39
C GLY A 418 -8.36 -11.98 18.87
N VAL A 419 -7.49 -11.32 18.08
CA VAL A 419 -7.55 -11.33 16.63
C VAL A 419 -7.13 -12.68 16.10
N LYS A 420 -8.13 -13.49 15.74
CA LYS A 420 -7.97 -14.86 15.25
C LYS A 420 -8.27 -15.00 13.76
N HIS A 421 -8.83 -13.95 13.12
CA HIS A 421 -9.23 -13.97 11.73
C HIS A 421 -8.77 -12.70 11.03
N ILE A 422 -8.07 -12.87 9.91
CA ILE A 422 -7.61 -11.77 9.04
C ILE A 422 -8.20 -12.00 7.66
N PHE A 423 -9.05 -11.08 7.22
CA PHE A 423 -9.63 -11.09 5.87
C PHE A 423 -8.93 -10.06 5.01
N ILE A 424 -8.49 -10.45 3.84
CA ILE A 424 -7.80 -9.61 2.88
C ILE A 424 -8.62 -9.56 1.60
N ASP A 425 -9.34 -8.45 1.45
CA ASP A 425 -10.19 -8.13 0.30
C ASP A 425 -9.48 -7.09 -0.57
N GLN A 426 -8.18 -7.32 -0.84
CA GLN A 426 -7.28 -6.48 -1.63
C GLN A 426 -6.75 -7.30 -2.80
N TRP A 427 -6.39 -6.62 -3.90
CA TRP A 427 -5.88 -7.27 -5.09
C TRP A 427 -4.36 -7.11 -5.26
N ASN A 428 -3.76 -6.04 -4.72
CA ASN A 428 -2.33 -5.76 -4.88
C ASN A 428 -1.47 -6.62 -3.96
N PRO A 429 -0.54 -7.44 -4.49
CA PRO A 429 0.27 -8.35 -3.69
C PRO A 429 1.13 -7.68 -2.62
N LEU A 430 1.61 -6.47 -2.87
CA LEU A 430 2.39 -5.69 -1.91
C LEU A 430 1.50 -5.26 -0.73
N GLU A 431 0.32 -4.71 -1.00
CA GLU A 431 -0.65 -4.33 0.04
C GLU A 431 -1.09 -5.53 0.88
N ILE A 432 -1.28 -6.69 0.23
CA ILE A 432 -1.60 -7.96 0.89
C ILE A 432 -0.49 -8.36 1.86
N ALA A 433 0.76 -8.35 1.42
CA ALA A 433 1.90 -8.68 2.26
C ALA A 433 2.06 -7.73 3.45
N GLN A 434 1.80 -6.45 3.25
CA GLN A 434 1.78 -5.44 4.31
C GLN A 434 0.64 -5.68 5.30
N SER A 435 -0.57 -5.97 4.83
CA SER A 435 -1.74 -6.25 5.65
C SER A 435 -1.51 -7.48 6.53
N LEU A 436 -0.94 -8.55 5.97
CA LEU A 436 -0.48 -9.71 6.74
C LEU A 436 0.52 -9.29 7.82
N GLY A 437 1.50 -8.46 7.50
CA GLY A 437 2.51 -7.99 8.45
C GLY A 437 1.99 -7.15 9.63
N ARG A 438 0.71 -6.80 9.69
CA ARG A 438 0.15 -6.00 10.80
C ARG A 438 -0.08 -6.79 12.08
N LYS A 439 -0.49 -8.06 11.98
CA LYS A 439 -0.55 -8.93 13.16
C LYS A 439 0.87 -9.18 13.68
N ARG A 440 1.08 -8.85 14.95
CA ARG A 440 2.31 -9.16 15.68
C ARG A 440 2.01 -10.29 16.63
N SER A 441 2.48 -11.50 16.32
CA SER A 441 2.37 -12.62 17.22
C SER A 441 3.10 -12.34 18.52
N LEU A 442 2.45 -12.61 19.64
CA LEU A 442 3.02 -12.43 20.98
C LEU A 442 3.86 -13.62 21.41
N ASP A 443 3.49 -14.81 20.94
CA ASP A 443 4.17 -16.08 21.15
C ASP A 443 3.71 -17.14 20.13
N ALA A 444 4.21 -18.36 20.26
CA ALA A 444 3.90 -19.48 19.35
C ALA A 444 2.40 -19.89 19.35
N ASP A 445 1.67 -19.64 20.43
CA ASP A 445 0.24 -19.98 20.56
C ASP A 445 -0.68 -18.86 20.02
N ASP A 446 -0.11 -17.68 19.74
CA ASP A 446 -0.87 -16.56 19.19
C ASP A 446 -1.02 -16.69 17.67
N THR A 447 -1.89 -17.60 17.26
CA THR A 447 -2.13 -17.94 15.86
C THR A 447 -3.45 -17.37 15.33
N CYS A 448 -3.55 -17.24 14.02
CA CYS A 448 -4.78 -16.81 13.33
C CYS A 448 -5.04 -17.61 12.04
N THR A 449 -6.24 -17.45 11.50
CA THR A 449 -6.66 -17.91 10.17
C THR A 449 -6.71 -16.70 9.23
N VAL A 450 -6.18 -16.87 8.02
CA VAL A 450 -6.17 -15.83 7.00
C VAL A 450 -7.11 -16.19 5.84
N TYR A 451 -7.83 -15.21 5.33
CA TYR A 451 -8.78 -15.37 4.25
C TYR A 451 -8.45 -14.39 3.13
N PHE A 452 -8.19 -14.90 1.92
CA PHE A 452 -7.90 -14.13 0.72
C PHE A 452 -9.13 -14.14 -0.19
N ARG A 453 -9.49 -12.98 -0.72
CA ARG A 453 -10.57 -12.92 -1.71
C ARG A 453 -10.17 -13.66 -2.98
N ASP A 454 -11.04 -14.56 -3.42
CA ASP A 454 -10.97 -15.15 -4.76
C ASP A 454 -11.77 -14.30 -5.74
N TYR A 455 -11.07 -13.46 -6.47
CA TYR A 455 -11.70 -12.59 -7.47
C TYR A 455 -12.26 -13.34 -8.68
N SER A 456 -11.85 -14.60 -8.93
CA SER A 456 -12.40 -15.39 -10.02
C SER A 456 -13.86 -15.75 -9.76
N LEU A 457 -14.27 -15.84 -8.51
CA LEU A 457 -15.65 -16.10 -8.12
C LEU A 457 -16.58 -14.92 -8.39
N ASP A 458 -16.04 -13.70 -8.50
CA ASP A 458 -16.81 -12.51 -8.87
C ASP A 458 -17.19 -12.48 -10.35
N TRP A 459 -16.46 -13.17 -11.21
CA TRP A 459 -16.77 -13.30 -12.64
C TRP A 459 -18.10 -14.00 -12.90
N TYR A 460 -18.53 -14.76 -11.95
CA TYR A 460 -19.73 -15.55 -12.04
C TYR A 460 -20.98 -14.69 -12.26
N TRP A 461 -21.00 -13.48 -11.71
CA TRP A 461 -22.16 -12.60 -11.70
C TRP A 461 -22.14 -11.49 -12.75
N GLY A 462 -21.25 -11.55 -13.75
CA GLY A 462 -21.31 -10.62 -14.87
C GLY A 462 -20.05 -9.78 -15.13
N THR A 463 -20.19 -8.80 -15.98
CA THR A 463 -19.15 -8.07 -16.69
C THR A 463 -18.25 -7.15 -15.81
N ASN A 464 -18.54 -6.98 -14.55
CA ASN A 464 -17.82 -6.10 -13.63
C ASN A 464 -17.16 -6.85 -12.48
N SER A 465 -16.26 -7.79 -12.75
CA SER A 465 -15.39 -8.30 -11.69
C SER A 465 -14.59 -7.16 -11.07
N GLY A 466 -14.32 -7.24 -9.77
CA GLY A 466 -13.51 -6.22 -9.09
C GLY A 466 -12.19 -5.96 -9.81
N LEU A 467 -11.51 -7.01 -10.30
CA LEU A 467 -10.27 -6.88 -11.06
C LEU A 467 -10.42 -6.09 -12.36
N LYS A 468 -11.50 -6.29 -13.13
CA LYS A 468 -11.76 -5.48 -14.35
C LYS A 468 -11.95 -4.01 -14.01
N LYS A 469 -12.61 -3.70 -12.90
CA LYS A 469 -12.77 -2.32 -12.42
C LYS A 469 -11.40 -1.71 -12.11
N PHE A 470 -10.55 -2.42 -11.37
CA PHE A 470 -9.21 -1.93 -11.02
C PHE A 470 -8.31 -1.79 -12.25
N HIS A 471 -8.32 -2.77 -13.15
CA HIS A 471 -7.62 -2.68 -14.43
C HIS A 471 -8.07 -1.46 -15.22
N GLY A 472 -9.38 -1.22 -15.34
CA GLY A 472 -9.92 -0.02 -16.00
C GLY A 472 -9.52 1.28 -15.30
N MET A 473 -9.43 1.31 -13.97
CA MET A 473 -8.93 2.47 -13.22
C MET A 473 -7.44 2.74 -13.51
N LEU A 474 -6.61 1.70 -13.58
CA LEU A 474 -5.18 1.83 -13.92
C LEU A 474 -4.99 2.29 -15.36
N LEU A 475 -5.73 1.72 -16.32
CA LEU A 475 -5.71 2.18 -17.71
C LEU A 475 -6.07 3.66 -17.81
N ASN A 476 -7.10 4.12 -17.09
CA ASN A 476 -7.48 5.55 -17.11
C ASN A 476 -6.39 6.46 -16.51
N LYS A 477 -5.59 5.97 -15.57
CA LYS A 477 -4.41 6.69 -15.08
C LYS A 477 -3.28 6.72 -16.11
N TYR A 478 -3.07 5.62 -16.80
CA TYR A 478 -1.96 5.42 -17.72
C TYR A 478 -2.13 6.16 -19.04
N LEU A 479 -3.33 6.17 -19.61
CA LEU A 479 -3.61 6.73 -20.94
C LEU A 479 -3.08 8.15 -21.18
N PRO A 480 -3.23 9.13 -20.26
CA PRO A 480 -2.66 10.47 -20.46
C PRO A 480 -1.13 10.46 -20.56
N ALA A 481 -0.48 9.66 -19.70
CA ALA A 481 0.97 9.54 -19.68
C ALA A 481 1.50 8.79 -20.91
N GLN A 482 0.83 7.73 -21.34
CA GLN A 482 1.14 6.99 -22.56
C GLN A 482 1.09 7.91 -23.80
N ALA A 483 0.03 8.69 -23.93
CA ALA A 483 -0.10 9.64 -25.03
C ALA A 483 1.03 10.70 -25.02
N TYR A 484 1.40 11.19 -23.82
CA TYR A 484 2.50 12.13 -23.66
C TYR A 484 3.84 11.53 -24.08
N MET A 485 4.13 10.28 -23.66
CA MET A 485 5.38 9.57 -24.02
C MET A 485 5.47 9.21 -25.49
N ALA A 486 4.33 8.96 -26.15
CA ALA A 486 4.27 8.67 -27.58
C ALA A 486 4.63 9.90 -28.46
N GLY A 487 4.77 11.07 -27.85
CA GLY A 487 5.22 12.29 -28.51
C GLY A 487 4.13 13.29 -28.77
N LYS A 488 4.55 14.47 -29.26
CA LYS A 488 3.70 15.63 -29.38
C LYS A 488 2.43 15.39 -30.22
N GLU A 489 2.55 14.70 -31.33
CA GLU A 489 1.42 14.45 -32.24
C GLU A 489 0.33 13.59 -31.58
N GLU A 490 0.72 12.51 -30.94
CA GLU A 490 -0.21 11.61 -30.22
C GLU A 490 -0.81 12.30 -29.00
N PHE A 491 -0.02 13.10 -28.30
CA PHE A 491 -0.51 13.86 -27.17
C PHE A 491 -1.50 14.95 -27.59
N ASP A 492 -1.23 15.66 -28.68
CA ASP A 492 -2.18 16.64 -29.26
C ASP A 492 -3.49 15.94 -29.69
N LYS A 493 -3.43 14.76 -30.30
CA LYS A 493 -4.63 13.93 -30.58
C LYS A 493 -5.39 13.59 -29.31
N TYR A 494 -4.68 13.18 -28.25
CA TYR A 494 -5.29 12.87 -26.96
C TYR A 494 -5.98 14.11 -26.37
N LEU A 495 -5.33 15.28 -26.37
CA LEU A 495 -5.90 16.53 -25.84
C LEU A 495 -7.17 16.97 -26.57
N HIS A 496 -7.33 16.59 -27.85
CA HIS A 496 -8.50 16.92 -28.69
C HIS A 496 -9.50 15.75 -28.82
N SER A 497 -9.29 14.64 -28.12
CA SER A 497 -10.14 13.43 -28.19
C SER A 497 -11.49 13.57 -27.50
N ASP A 498 -11.64 14.56 -26.62
CA ASP A 498 -12.83 14.80 -25.80
C ASP A 498 -12.92 16.30 -25.45
N ASN A 499 -13.96 16.71 -24.71
CA ASN A 499 -14.06 18.07 -24.18
C ASN A 499 -12.80 18.42 -23.34
N PRO A 500 -12.21 19.63 -23.49
CA PRO A 500 -11.00 20.03 -22.75
C PRO A 500 -11.11 19.88 -21.24
N GLU A 501 -12.26 20.16 -20.64
CA GLU A 501 -12.49 20.00 -19.19
C GLU A 501 -12.45 18.52 -18.77
N VAL A 502 -13.00 17.63 -19.62
CA VAL A 502 -12.97 16.18 -19.39
C VAL A 502 -11.54 15.66 -19.48
N ILE A 503 -10.79 16.11 -20.48
CA ILE A 503 -9.37 15.75 -20.65
C ILE A 503 -8.54 16.24 -19.47
N GLN A 504 -8.70 17.51 -19.06
CA GLN A 504 -7.98 18.05 -17.91
C GLN A 504 -8.29 17.23 -16.64
N LYS A 505 -9.55 16.90 -16.39
CA LYS A 505 -9.96 16.04 -15.26
C LYS A 505 -9.36 14.63 -15.33
N LYS A 506 -9.16 14.08 -16.54
CA LYS A 506 -8.45 12.79 -16.71
C LYS A 506 -6.96 12.92 -16.36
N ILE A 507 -6.31 14.00 -16.78
CA ILE A 507 -4.91 14.30 -16.46
C ILE A 507 -4.74 14.48 -14.95
N ASP A 508 -5.56 15.29 -14.30
CA ASP A 508 -5.52 15.55 -12.86
C ASP A 508 -5.70 14.25 -12.03
N LYS A 509 -6.56 13.35 -12.51
CA LYS A 509 -6.79 12.04 -11.89
C LYS A 509 -5.67 11.03 -12.15
N SER A 510 -4.87 11.23 -13.17
CA SER A 510 -3.76 10.35 -13.53
C SER A 510 -2.74 10.23 -12.39
N LYS A 511 -2.35 11.36 -11.77
CA LYS A 511 -1.33 11.43 -10.69
C LYS A 511 0.08 10.97 -11.11
N ILE A 512 0.28 10.57 -12.38
CA ILE A 512 1.58 10.23 -12.97
C ILE A 512 1.96 11.19 -14.12
N LEU A 513 1.01 12.01 -14.57
CA LEU A 513 1.20 13.16 -15.46
C LEU A 513 0.51 14.37 -14.82
N GLU A 514 1.19 15.50 -14.74
CA GLU A 514 0.61 16.76 -14.29
C GLU A 514 0.85 17.89 -15.31
N HIS A 515 -0.02 18.87 -15.32
CA HIS A 515 0.15 20.10 -16.09
C HIS A 515 0.49 21.25 -15.15
N ASN A 516 1.70 21.80 -15.30
CA ASN A 516 2.11 23.02 -14.64
C ASN A 516 1.99 24.19 -15.62
N VAL A 517 1.30 25.25 -15.24
CA VAL A 517 1.02 26.41 -16.12
C VAL A 517 2.32 27.10 -16.60
N VAL A 518 3.40 27.02 -15.82
CA VAL A 518 4.68 27.68 -16.12
C VAL A 518 5.62 26.77 -16.90
N THR A 519 5.73 25.51 -16.51
CA THR A 519 6.74 24.57 -17.00
C THR A 519 6.19 23.52 -17.97
N GLY A 520 4.86 23.49 -18.18
CA GLY A 520 4.20 22.55 -19.07
C GLY A 520 3.88 21.21 -18.40
N TYR A 521 3.83 20.15 -19.22
CA TYR A 521 3.51 18.82 -18.74
C TYR A 521 4.74 18.11 -18.15
N HIS A 522 4.54 17.47 -17.01
CA HIS A 522 5.56 16.67 -16.29
C HIS A 522 5.06 15.26 -16.04
N ILE A 523 5.95 14.30 -16.21
CA ILE A 523 5.65 12.89 -16.00
C ILE A 523 6.50 12.34 -14.85
N ASN A 524 5.91 11.44 -14.04
CA ASN A 524 6.64 10.64 -13.09
C ASN A 524 7.03 9.29 -13.73
N PRO A 525 8.29 9.08 -14.10
CA PRO A 525 8.71 7.85 -14.77
C PRO A 525 8.54 6.61 -13.89
N LEU A 526 8.70 6.72 -12.57
CA LEU A 526 8.46 5.62 -11.63
C LEU A 526 6.97 5.26 -11.56
N GLY A 527 6.10 6.28 -11.59
CA GLY A 527 4.66 6.08 -11.59
C GLY A 527 4.17 5.42 -12.87
N VAL A 528 4.77 5.75 -14.02
CA VAL A 528 4.50 5.07 -15.29
C VAL A 528 4.86 3.59 -15.18
N GLN A 529 6.11 3.28 -14.80
CA GLN A 529 6.61 1.92 -14.69
C GLN A 529 5.77 1.08 -13.72
N GLN A 530 5.38 1.66 -12.58
CA GLN A 530 4.50 0.97 -11.62
C GLN A 530 3.13 0.67 -12.21
N VAL A 531 2.48 1.66 -12.83
CA VAL A 531 1.12 1.48 -13.38
C VAL A 531 1.13 0.48 -14.55
N GLU A 532 2.16 0.48 -15.39
CA GLU A 532 2.36 -0.53 -16.44
C GLU A 532 2.46 -1.92 -15.83
N HIS A 533 3.33 -2.11 -14.84
CA HIS A 533 3.47 -3.38 -14.14
C HIS A 533 2.15 -3.88 -13.53
N ASP A 534 1.40 -2.99 -12.86
CA ASP A 534 0.11 -3.33 -12.25
C ASP A 534 -0.94 -3.71 -13.31
N ILE A 535 -0.95 -3.04 -14.47
CA ILE A 535 -1.83 -3.36 -15.60
C ILE A 535 -1.51 -4.75 -16.16
N GLU A 536 -0.24 -5.04 -16.39
CA GLU A 536 0.23 -6.34 -16.91
C GLU A 536 -0.09 -7.46 -15.93
N MET A 537 0.20 -7.28 -14.66
CA MET A 537 -0.10 -8.22 -13.60
C MET A 537 -1.60 -8.53 -13.52
N LEU A 538 -2.45 -7.50 -13.48
CA LEU A 538 -3.90 -7.69 -13.46
C LEU A 538 -4.40 -8.38 -14.74
N TYR A 539 -3.84 -8.06 -15.90
CA TYR A 539 -4.19 -8.70 -17.15
C TYR A 539 -3.83 -10.20 -17.14
N ASP A 540 -2.64 -10.55 -16.64
CA ASP A 540 -2.20 -11.94 -16.51
C ASP A 540 -3.12 -12.73 -15.54
N ILE A 541 -3.40 -12.15 -14.37
CA ILE A 541 -4.32 -12.76 -13.39
C ILE A 541 -5.72 -12.94 -13.98
N MET A 542 -6.24 -11.94 -14.69
CA MET A 542 -7.57 -11.99 -15.29
C MET A 542 -7.67 -12.98 -16.47
N SER A 543 -6.59 -13.18 -17.17
CA SER A 543 -6.54 -14.11 -18.33
C SER A 543 -6.37 -15.57 -17.91
N SER A 544 -6.00 -15.81 -16.65
CA SER A 544 -5.80 -17.17 -16.14
C SER A 544 -7.11 -17.90 -15.89
N THR A 545 -7.09 -19.21 -16.15
CA THR A 545 -8.18 -20.13 -15.78
C THR A 545 -8.10 -20.59 -14.32
N ASN A 546 -6.96 -20.34 -13.65
CA ASN A 546 -6.70 -20.72 -12.26
C ASN A 546 -6.25 -19.49 -11.46
N TYR A 547 -7.20 -18.79 -10.85
CA TYR A 547 -6.91 -17.60 -10.06
C TYR A 547 -5.93 -17.86 -8.90
N PRO A 548 -6.09 -18.91 -8.08
CA PRO A 548 -5.16 -19.19 -6.99
C PRO A 548 -3.71 -19.31 -7.44
N GLU A 549 -3.44 -19.99 -8.54
CA GLU A 549 -2.10 -20.17 -9.10
C GLU A 549 -1.53 -18.83 -9.59
N SER A 550 -2.30 -18.09 -10.37
CA SER A 550 -1.89 -16.77 -10.86
C SER A 550 -1.67 -15.76 -9.72
N PHE A 551 -2.53 -15.79 -8.70
CA PHE A 551 -2.36 -14.98 -7.51
C PHE A 551 -1.03 -15.29 -6.81
N MET A 552 -0.70 -16.56 -6.61
CA MET A 552 0.53 -16.98 -5.95
C MET A 552 1.79 -16.64 -6.75
N LYS A 553 1.73 -16.59 -8.09
CA LYS A 553 2.84 -16.14 -8.94
C LYS A 553 3.33 -14.73 -8.59
N TYR A 554 2.41 -13.84 -8.23
CA TYR A 554 2.71 -12.45 -7.89
C TYR A 554 2.82 -12.19 -6.38
N ALA A 555 2.46 -13.16 -5.54
CA ALA A 555 2.48 -12.99 -4.09
C ALA A 555 3.85 -12.52 -3.58
N MET A 556 3.84 -11.50 -2.74
CA MET A 556 5.03 -10.98 -2.03
C MET A 556 5.15 -11.56 -0.62
N PHE A 557 4.51 -12.70 -0.38
CA PHE A 557 4.54 -13.41 0.89
C PHE A 557 4.63 -14.91 0.65
N ASN A 558 5.13 -15.62 1.63
CA ASN A 558 5.15 -17.07 1.64
C ASN A 558 4.49 -17.57 2.94
N LEU A 559 3.57 -18.53 2.79
CA LEU A 559 2.92 -19.19 3.92
C LEU A 559 3.40 -20.64 3.96
N HIS A 560 3.65 -21.15 5.17
CA HIS A 560 3.99 -22.57 5.37
C HIS A 560 2.80 -23.49 5.10
N GLN A 561 1.58 -22.96 5.15
CA GLN A 561 0.36 -23.68 4.92
C GLN A 561 -0.17 -23.44 3.51
N PRO A 562 -0.73 -24.47 2.85
CA PRO A 562 -1.42 -24.26 1.56
C PRO A 562 -2.65 -23.36 1.76
N ILE A 563 -2.96 -22.56 0.75
CA ILE A 563 -4.18 -21.76 0.72
C ILE A 563 -5.28 -22.62 0.09
N ASN A 564 -6.26 -23.03 0.88
CA ASN A 564 -7.36 -23.88 0.44
C ASN A 564 -8.60 -23.04 0.09
N ALA A 565 -9.56 -23.61 -0.70
CA ALA A 565 -10.87 -22.99 -0.86
C ALA A 565 -11.65 -23.05 0.47
N TYR A 566 -12.27 -21.93 0.87
CA TYR A 566 -13.15 -21.92 2.05
C TYR A 566 -14.45 -22.66 1.74
N ARG A 567 -14.82 -23.61 2.61
CA ARG A 567 -15.99 -24.46 2.44
C ARG A 567 -16.90 -24.37 3.65
N PHE A 568 -18.18 -24.23 3.38
CA PHE A 568 -19.19 -24.34 4.43
C PHE A 568 -19.50 -25.82 4.66
N LYS A 569 -19.26 -26.28 5.87
CA LYS A 569 -19.32 -27.71 6.22
C LYS A 569 -20.69 -28.34 5.98
N ASP A 570 -21.75 -27.63 6.29
CA ASP A 570 -23.12 -28.07 6.10
C ASP A 570 -23.48 -28.30 4.61
N LEU A 571 -23.02 -27.42 3.74
CA LEU A 571 -23.16 -27.61 2.30
C LEU A 571 -22.25 -28.73 1.79
N GLU A 572 -21.00 -28.77 2.23
CA GLU A 572 -20.05 -29.84 1.87
C GLU A 572 -20.60 -31.23 2.21
N ASP A 573 -21.07 -31.42 3.42
CA ASP A 573 -21.68 -32.68 3.88
C ASP A 573 -22.89 -33.08 3.03
N TRP A 574 -23.75 -32.11 2.69
CA TRP A 574 -24.89 -32.38 1.82
C TRP A 574 -24.46 -32.76 0.40
N LEU A 575 -23.52 -32.06 -0.20
CA LEU A 575 -23.00 -32.34 -1.55
C LEU A 575 -22.40 -33.75 -1.62
N TYR A 576 -21.58 -34.12 -0.66
CA TYR A 576 -20.94 -35.45 -0.63
C TYR A 576 -21.94 -36.58 -0.35
N ALA A 577 -23.00 -36.33 0.43
CA ALA A 577 -24.06 -37.31 0.65
C ALA A 577 -24.92 -37.53 -0.61
N ARG A 578 -24.92 -36.60 -1.56
CA ARG A 578 -25.71 -36.65 -2.79
C ARG A 578 -24.92 -37.00 -4.05
N LEU A 579 -23.66 -37.36 -3.93
CA LEU A 579 -22.85 -37.78 -5.08
C LEU A 579 -23.49 -38.94 -5.81
N ASN A 580 -23.47 -38.87 -7.17
CA ASN A 580 -23.97 -39.88 -8.10
C ASN A 580 -25.49 -40.20 -7.98
N GLN A 581 -26.26 -39.30 -7.32
CA GLN A 581 -27.71 -39.44 -7.26
C GLN A 581 -28.37 -38.39 -8.17
N PRO A 582 -29.24 -38.83 -9.10
CA PRO A 582 -29.97 -37.90 -9.95
C PRO A 582 -30.99 -37.11 -9.13
N MET A 583 -31.12 -35.82 -9.40
CA MET A 583 -32.09 -34.90 -8.79
C MET A 583 -32.61 -33.98 -9.87
N ASP A 584 -33.84 -33.54 -9.73
CA ASP A 584 -34.42 -32.53 -10.60
C ASP A 584 -33.59 -31.24 -10.54
N SER A 585 -33.40 -30.59 -11.67
CA SER A 585 -32.49 -29.43 -11.77
C SER A 585 -32.99 -28.21 -10.96
N GLU A 586 -34.32 -28.02 -10.87
CA GLU A 586 -34.90 -26.94 -10.07
C GLU A 586 -34.73 -27.27 -8.59
N GLU A 587 -35.07 -28.51 -8.18
CA GLU A 587 -34.94 -28.98 -6.81
C GLU A 587 -33.47 -28.88 -6.33
N MET A 588 -32.51 -29.28 -7.16
CA MET A 588 -31.06 -29.15 -6.84
C MET A 588 -30.65 -27.70 -6.68
N THR A 589 -31.09 -26.82 -7.58
CA THR A 589 -30.82 -25.40 -7.52
C THR A 589 -31.39 -24.78 -6.25
N GLU A 590 -32.66 -25.02 -5.98
CA GLU A 590 -33.37 -24.51 -4.76
C GLU A 590 -32.67 -25.00 -3.50
N LYS A 591 -32.25 -26.27 -3.47
CA LYS A 591 -31.56 -26.82 -2.31
C LYS A 591 -30.21 -26.19 -2.06
N ILE A 592 -29.38 -26.05 -3.11
CA ILE A 592 -28.07 -25.38 -3.00
C ILE A 592 -28.27 -23.90 -2.58
N MET A 593 -29.24 -23.23 -3.18
CA MET A 593 -29.57 -21.84 -2.83
C MET A 593 -30.10 -21.69 -1.39
N SER A 594 -30.79 -22.68 -0.87
CA SER A 594 -31.36 -22.66 0.49
C SER A 594 -30.33 -22.61 1.60
N PHE A 595 -29.06 -22.98 1.33
CA PHE A 595 -27.94 -22.80 2.26
C PHE A 595 -27.55 -21.33 2.43
N GLY A 596 -27.92 -20.45 1.47
CA GLY A 596 -27.64 -19.02 1.55
C GLY A 596 -26.18 -18.62 1.27
N TYR A 597 -25.39 -19.49 0.63
CA TYR A 597 -23.96 -19.26 0.31
C TYR A 597 -23.72 -18.83 -1.13
N ILE A 598 -24.77 -18.71 -1.92
CA ILE A 598 -24.78 -18.20 -3.28
C ILE A 598 -25.88 -17.15 -3.40
N GLU A 599 -25.58 -16.03 -4.03
CA GLU A 599 -26.56 -14.99 -4.29
C GLU A 599 -27.25 -15.17 -5.64
N LYS A 600 -28.47 -14.65 -5.76
CA LYS A 600 -29.16 -14.53 -7.04
C LYS A 600 -28.58 -13.41 -7.87
N TYR A 601 -28.39 -13.64 -9.16
CA TYR A 601 -27.99 -12.58 -10.08
C TYR A 601 -29.22 -11.91 -10.69
N GLN A 602 -29.38 -10.59 -10.45
CA GLN A 602 -30.56 -9.83 -10.91
C GLN A 602 -31.89 -10.52 -10.59
N GLY A 603 -31.98 -11.14 -9.42
CA GLY A 603 -33.15 -11.87 -8.97
C GLY A 603 -33.34 -13.27 -9.57
N ARG A 604 -32.41 -13.74 -10.42
CA ARG A 604 -32.45 -15.07 -11.04
C ARG A 604 -31.48 -16.03 -10.35
N ASP A 605 -31.92 -17.28 -10.21
CA ASP A 605 -31.09 -18.34 -9.69
C ASP A 605 -29.98 -18.71 -10.70
N PRO A 606 -28.79 -19.14 -10.21
CA PRO A 606 -27.70 -19.54 -11.06
C PRO A 606 -28.04 -20.79 -11.87
N GLY A 607 -27.73 -20.79 -13.16
CA GLY A 607 -27.79 -22.00 -13.99
C GLY A 607 -26.65 -22.98 -13.70
N GLN A 608 -26.67 -24.14 -14.36
CA GLN A 608 -25.67 -25.22 -14.20
C GLN A 608 -24.21 -24.73 -14.26
N ILE A 609 -23.88 -23.85 -15.23
CA ILE A 609 -22.53 -23.32 -15.37
C ILE A 609 -22.11 -22.55 -14.12
N GLY A 610 -23.04 -21.83 -13.58
CA GLY A 610 -22.82 -21.05 -12.43
C GLY A 610 -22.63 -21.85 -11.17
N LEU A 611 -23.55 -22.70 -10.92
CA LEU A 611 -23.41 -23.63 -9.81
C LEU A 611 -22.09 -24.42 -9.91
N ASN A 612 -21.68 -24.86 -11.10
CA ASN A 612 -20.43 -25.58 -11.28
C ASN A 612 -19.20 -24.75 -10.92
N ARG A 613 -19.19 -23.46 -11.20
CA ARG A 613 -18.07 -22.58 -10.77
C ARG A 613 -17.99 -22.46 -9.25
N PHE A 614 -19.12 -22.27 -8.58
CA PHE A 614 -19.17 -22.26 -7.13
C PHE A 614 -18.75 -23.59 -6.51
N LEU A 615 -19.24 -24.71 -7.08
CA LEU A 615 -18.97 -26.06 -6.60
C LEU A 615 -17.55 -26.53 -6.87
N LEU A 616 -16.82 -25.85 -7.76
CA LEU A 616 -15.39 -26.12 -8.01
C LEU A 616 -14.59 -26.09 -6.70
N GLY A 617 -14.82 -25.10 -5.83
CA GLY A 617 -14.20 -25.01 -4.52
C GLY A 617 -14.49 -26.22 -3.61
N TYR A 618 -15.54 -26.98 -3.87
CA TYR A 618 -15.92 -28.19 -3.12
C TYR A 618 -15.42 -29.48 -3.79
N GLY A 619 -14.74 -29.39 -4.94
CA GLY A 619 -14.25 -30.56 -5.69
C GLY A 619 -15.38 -31.40 -6.29
N VAL A 620 -16.53 -30.78 -6.56
CA VAL A 620 -17.69 -31.43 -7.19
C VAL A 620 -18.22 -30.61 -8.37
N LYS A 621 -18.89 -31.26 -9.29
CA LYS A 621 -19.59 -30.60 -10.40
C LYS A 621 -20.93 -31.24 -10.70
N ILE A 622 -21.83 -30.45 -11.27
CA ILE A 622 -23.11 -30.89 -11.78
C ILE A 622 -22.96 -31.30 -13.26
N VAL A 623 -23.42 -32.48 -13.62
CA VAL A 623 -23.57 -32.94 -14.99
C VAL A 623 -25.03 -33.20 -15.28
N SER A 624 -25.47 -32.96 -16.54
CA SER A 624 -26.82 -33.32 -16.97
C SER A 624 -26.96 -34.83 -17.14
N ASP A 625 -27.95 -35.42 -16.51
CA ASP A 625 -28.29 -36.83 -16.70
C ASP A 625 -29.09 -36.98 -17.99
N ARG A 626 -28.47 -37.62 -19.00
CA ARG A 626 -29.08 -37.84 -20.31
C ARG A 626 -29.94 -39.11 -20.37
N GLU A 627 -29.75 -40.03 -19.43
CA GLU A 627 -30.47 -41.31 -19.48
C GLU A 627 -31.94 -41.19 -19.00
N ASN A 628 -32.17 -40.34 -18.04
CA ASN A 628 -33.52 -40.08 -17.53
C ASN A 628 -34.41 -39.20 -18.44
N LYS A 629 -33.89 -38.64 -19.53
CA LYS A 629 -34.68 -37.88 -20.52
C LYS A 629 -35.70 -38.68 -21.30
N ARG A 630 -35.69 -40.03 -21.23
CA ARG A 630 -36.55 -40.89 -22.05
C ARG A 630 -37.81 -41.42 -21.39
N ASN A 631 -37.96 -41.28 -20.08
CA ASN A 631 -39.12 -41.76 -19.33
C ASN A 631 -40.02 -40.59 -18.91
N GLU A 632 -41.29 -40.81 -18.94
CA GLU A 632 -42.53 -40.06 -18.54
C GLU A 632 -42.47 -38.56 -18.17
N ASN A 633 -41.29 -37.98 -17.88
CA ASN A 633 -41.10 -36.56 -17.53
C ASN A 633 -40.29 -35.80 -18.61
N ARG A 634 -40.85 -35.69 -19.82
CA ARG A 634 -40.19 -35.06 -20.99
C ARG A 634 -39.77 -33.60 -20.77
N ASP A 635 -40.33 -32.92 -19.74
CA ASP A 635 -40.11 -31.50 -19.49
C ASP A 635 -39.15 -31.21 -18.29
N LYS A 636 -38.66 -32.28 -17.63
CA LYS A 636 -37.72 -32.11 -16.49
C LYS A 636 -36.28 -32.43 -16.86
N THR A 637 -35.37 -31.55 -16.42
CA THR A 637 -33.93 -31.79 -16.55
C THR A 637 -33.39 -32.37 -15.26
N PHE A 638 -32.74 -33.52 -15.28
CA PHE A 638 -32.08 -34.13 -14.14
C PHE A 638 -30.59 -33.81 -14.13
N TRP A 639 -30.07 -33.52 -12.98
CA TRP A 639 -28.66 -33.27 -12.73
C TRP A 639 -28.10 -34.29 -11.74
N ILE A 640 -26.80 -34.59 -11.88
CA ILE A 640 -26.05 -35.48 -11.00
C ILE A 640 -24.81 -34.73 -10.53
N LEU A 641 -24.54 -34.78 -9.20
CA LEU A 641 -23.29 -34.32 -8.61
C LEU A 641 -22.22 -35.42 -8.78
N ILE A 642 -21.10 -35.09 -9.35
CA ILE A 642 -19.93 -35.99 -9.47
C ILE A 642 -18.69 -35.33 -8.89
N LYS A 643 -17.74 -36.15 -8.40
CA LYS A 643 -16.41 -35.62 -8.04
C LYS A 643 -15.72 -35.10 -9.28
N GLN A 644 -14.99 -34.01 -9.10
CA GLN A 644 -14.16 -33.39 -10.13
C GLN A 644 -12.79 -34.03 -10.17
#